data_bfd9522fa29eff23065da9dcf1184a81
#
_entry.id   bfd9522fa29eff23065da9dcf1184a81
#
_cell.length_a   1.000
_cell.length_b   1.000
_cell.length_c   1.000
_cell.angle_alpha   90.00
_cell.angle_beta   90.00
_cell.angle_gamma   90.00
#
_symmetry.space_group_name_H-M   'P 1'
#
loop_
_entity.id
_entity.type
_entity.pdbx_description
1 polymer ?
#
loop_
_entity_poly.entity_id
_entity_poly.type
_entity_poly.pdbx_seq_one_letter_code
_entity_poly.pdbx_strand_id
1 'polypeptide(L)'
;MATADLKLGTVILPRSESPRAISRLTEFEWFHKIETDNDLVTPEIDDLLLEAQKTYQEIDDVVKGLGIPLNVGIMEILFKGTVIKKKDYEIDEVEDMVRYLKDAAPSIIEKPAELLEEAANTKLAIEELTSLKETLEVIKKLNIDLSGFGLMKYFYTNLFVINSADFEEISRSLEGITIYKYDLENKEKSALLVISDAEDSEKVLKVLRSFNSNVFTIPQGMPQIPSEAYASATNKIKELTEKQASIAKHIAKLTKSLRRDILSIHEKAQVAKDVLESLRKPGGTRHFAVIQGFIPNKMEKKFQDTTHEWTSIVEDVTDPKLVNELPTLFDNKRFVRTFEVITKSQGIPKKGEPDPTPMIALMWPIFYGLMFADMGHGLLLMGLGLLFKVKGQGDLSRWGMLIAISGASAAIAGVGAGEAFGYHLDHMGPFEGLLEEGGALYSVSWIVGILSVAELSFDQVINILKVSLFLGIVHLVWAMVLRMQRLAQAGQKLVLYMEAIPNLTLYGGIVVIMMCAIGSQYDVMNMYSRVHTEAVPWVTVFLGDWAQVWIVTRIAVVIVIASMVLMMVGGILHSKKHPEDGGDPASVVMEVFLGKTVEALAHTISYARLGIMLLVHAALLLTVNNAFSSLGGAESGGAIAMIIGGNLGIMMIEGLIVYIQSLRLHLYEFFTKWYVGGSQQFAQLRQELIYNNFIWKKK
;
A
#
# COMPACT_ATOMS: atom_id res chain seq x y z
N MET A 1 17.57 -18.48 -10.56
CA MET A 1 17.25 -17.43 -9.60
C MET A 1 16.46 -16.36 -10.35
N ALA A 2 15.40 -15.84 -9.78
CA ALA A 2 14.54 -14.84 -10.46
C ALA A 2 15.01 -13.39 -10.23
N THR A 3 16.16 -13.21 -9.57
CA THR A 3 16.85 -11.91 -9.40
C THR A 3 17.97 -11.82 -10.41
N ALA A 4 18.11 -10.65 -11.06
CA ALA A 4 19.17 -10.40 -12.02
C ALA A 4 20.52 -10.20 -11.31
N ASP A 5 21.59 -10.74 -11.88
CA ASP A 5 22.95 -10.44 -11.43
C ASP A 5 23.31 -9.01 -11.87
N LEU A 6 23.80 -8.22 -10.93
CA LEU A 6 24.19 -6.83 -11.13
C LEU A 6 25.72 -6.70 -11.09
N LYS A 7 26.24 -5.83 -11.95
CA LYS A 7 27.64 -5.41 -12.02
C LYS A 7 27.77 -3.95 -11.69
N LEU A 8 28.94 -3.52 -11.26
CA LEU A 8 29.27 -2.12 -11.08
C LEU A 8 29.72 -1.53 -12.42
N GLY A 9 28.97 -0.58 -12.95
CA GLY A 9 29.33 0.23 -14.11
C GLY A 9 29.90 1.57 -13.64
N THR A 10 31.14 1.86 -14.04
CA THR A 10 31.83 3.12 -13.75
C THR A 10 32.11 3.83 -15.05
N VAL A 11 31.69 5.11 -15.18
CA VAL A 11 31.98 5.97 -16.33
C VAL A 11 32.82 7.11 -15.84
N ILE A 12 33.99 7.29 -16.48
CA ILE A 12 34.96 8.36 -16.20
C ILE A 12 34.98 9.32 -17.39
N LEU A 13 34.71 10.59 -17.12
CA LEU A 13 34.55 11.62 -18.17
C LEU A 13 35.01 13.00 -17.68
N PRO A 14 35.28 13.95 -18.60
CA PRO A 14 35.48 15.36 -18.25
C PRO A 14 34.23 15.90 -17.55
N ARG A 15 34.41 16.72 -16.49
CA ARG A 15 33.29 17.21 -15.69
C ARG A 15 32.28 18.03 -16.50
N SER A 16 32.73 18.77 -17.51
CA SER A 16 31.88 19.50 -18.44
C SER A 16 30.91 18.64 -19.26
N GLU A 17 31.23 17.34 -19.43
CA GLU A 17 30.41 16.42 -20.19
C GLU A 17 29.42 15.59 -19.31
N SER A 18 29.42 15.83 -17.98
CA SER A 18 28.54 15.12 -17.05
C SER A 18 27.06 15.22 -17.42
N PRO A 19 26.52 16.38 -17.84
CA PRO A 19 25.12 16.48 -18.27
C PRO A 19 24.79 15.57 -19.45
N ARG A 20 25.69 15.52 -20.45
CA ARG A 20 25.52 14.68 -21.64
C ARG A 20 25.60 13.18 -21.30
N ALA A 21 26.54 12.82 -20.42
CA ALA A 21 26.68 11.43 -20.00
C ALA A 21 25.45 10.93 -19.27
N ILE A 22 24.83 11.71 -18.38
CA ILE A 22 23.64 11.31 -17.66
C ILE A 22 22.41 11.30 -18.59
N SER A 23 22.33 12.22 -19.54
CA SER A 23 21.32 12.15 -20.59
C SER A 23 21.37 10.80 -21.32
N ARG A 24 22.59 10.36 -21.71
CA ARG A 24 22.81 9.04 -22.33
C ARG A 24 22.49 7.86 -21.39
N LEU A 25 22.86 7.96 -20.11
CA LEU A 25 22.52 6.94 -19.10
C LEU A 25 21.02 6.89 -18.82
N THR A 26 20.31 8.02 -18.91
CA THR A 26 18.85 8.06 -18.82
C THR A 26 18.18 7.39 -20.03
N GLU A 27 18.75 7.53 -21.23
CA GLU A 27 18.32 6.78 -22.42
C GLU A 27 18.58 5.27 -22.28
N PHE A 28 19.66 4.89 -21.60
CA PHE A 28 19.99 3.49 -21.33
C PHE A 28 18.94 2.82 -20.41
N GLU A 29 18.27 3.55 -19.52
CA GLU A 29 17.21 3.15 -18.58
C GLU A 29 17.66 2.21 -17.44
N TRP A 30 18.55 1.26 -17.69
CA TRP A 30 18.95 0.19 -16.77
C TRP A 30 20.17 0.53 -15.93
N PHE A 31 20.22 1.73 -15.40
CA PHE A 31 21.29 2.23 -14.55
C PHE A 31 20.77 2.71 -13.22
N HIS A 32 21.20 2.05 -12.13
CA HIS A 32 20.89 2.47 -10.77
C HIS A 32 22.09 3.21 -10.20
N LYS A 33 21.97 4.52 -10.09
CA LYS A 33 23.08 5.38 -9.61
C LYS A 33 23.40 5.08 -8.14
N ILE A 34 24.69 5.05 -7.82
CA ILE A 34 25.22 5.00 -6.45
C ILE A 34 25.55 6.43 -6.04
N GLU A 35 25.12 6.82 -4.82
CA GLU A 35 25.59 8.08 -4.23
C GLU A 35 27.04 7.93 -3.79
N THR A 36 27.92 8.75 -4.31
CA THR A 36 29.32 8.80 -3.91
C THR A 36 29.52 9.92 -2.90
N ASP A 37 30.20 9.62 -1.78
CA ASP A 37 30.58 10.59 -0.75
C ASP A 37 31.61 11.62 -1.29
N ASN A 38 31.18 12.53 -2.14
CA ASN A 38 32.03 13.60 -2.65
C ASN A 38 31.32 14.95 -2.53
N ASP A 39 31.96 15.87 -1.79
CA ASP A 39 31.45 17.22 -1.52
C ASP A 39 31.59 18.20 -2.71
N LEU A 40 32.09 17.75 -3.86
CA LEU A 40 32.32 18.61 -5.02
C LEU A 40 31.02 18.80 -5.82
N VAL A 41 30.28 19.82 -5.49
CA VAL A 41 29.08 20.27 -6.22
C VAL A 41 29.49 20.99 -7.51
N THR A 42 28.71 20.81 -8.59
CA THR A 42 28.87 21.55 -9.83
C THR A 42 27.95 22.77 -9.82
N PRO A 43 28.45 24.03 -9.69
CA PRO A 43 27.59 25.21 -9.48
C PRO A 43 26.53 25.41 -10.58
N GLU A 44 26.89 25.18 -11.84
CA GLU A 44 25.98 25.32 -12.99
C GLU A 44 24.77 24.39 -12.90
N ILE A 45 24.93 23.19 -12.33
CA ILE A 45 23.84 22.22 -12.14
C ILE A 45 22.99 22.60 -10.93
N ASP A 46 23.59 23.20 -9.89
CA ASP A 46 22.83 23.65 -8.72
C ASP A 46 21.84 24.76 -9.08
N ASP A 47 22.25 25.71 -9.95
CA ASP A 47 21.36 26.78 -10.40
C ASP A 47 20.21 26.24 -11.23
N LEU A 48 20.48 25.31 -12.16
CA LEU A 48 19.45 24.62 -12.94
C LEU A 48 18.51 23.76 -12.08
N LEU A 49 19.06 23.09 -11.09
CA LEU A 49 18.28 22.28 -10.14
C LEU A 49 17.37 23.17 -9.30
N LEU A 50 17.87 24.28 -8.80
CA LEU A 50 17.07 25.23 -8.01
C LEU A 50 15.92 25.80 -8.85
N GLU A 51 16.18 26.13 -10.12
CA GLU A 51 15.15 26.58 -11.06
C GLU A 51 14.10 25.49 -11.35
N ALA A 52 14.54 24.26 -11.58
CA ALA A 52 13.65 23.13 -11.80
C ALA A 52 12.83 22.79 -10.56
N GLN A 53 13.42 22.84 -9.36
CA GLN A 53 12.73 22.63 -8.09
C GLN A 53 11.67 23.71 -7.85
N LYS A 54 11.99 24.98 -8.10
CA LYS A 54 11.04 26.08 -7.98
C LYS A 54 9.86 25.90 -8.92
N THR A 55 10.11 25.63 -10.19
CA THR A 55 9.07 25.42 -11.19
C THR A 55 8.21 24.18 -10.85
N TYR A 56 8.83 23.10 -10.37
CA TYR A 56 8.11 21.92 -9.89
C TYR A 56 7.19 22.27 -8.72
N GLN A 57 7.69 23.03 -7.72
CA GLN A 57 6.92 23.44 -6.55
C GLN A 57 5.70 24.28 -6.95
N GLU A 58 5.88 25.26 -7.82
CA GLU A 58 4.81 26.12 -8.33
C GLU A 58 3.71 25.28 -9.02
N ILE A 59 4.09 24.29 -9.84
CA ILE A 59 3.15 23.40 -10.51
C ILE A 59 2.46 22.46 -9.50
N ASP A 60 3.20 21.92 -8.55
CA ASP A 60 2.70 20.97 -7.53
C ASP A 60 1.71 21.66 -6.59
N ASP A 61 1.98 22.91 -6.20
CA ASP A 61 1.07 23.72 -5.39
C ASP A 61 -0.27 23.99 -6.12
N VAL A 62 -0.21 24.23 -7.43
CA VAL A 62 -1.42 24.35 -8.26
C VAL A 62 -2.16 23.02 -8.36
N VAL A 63 -1.47 21.91 -8.57
CA VAL A 63 -2.09 20.55 -8.63
C VAL A 63 -2.79 20.22 -7.32
N LYS A 64 -2.13 20.47 -6.18
CA LYS A 64 -2.70 20.28 -4.84
C LYS A 64 -3.87 21.21 -4.57
N GLY A 65 -3.73 22.49 -4.89
CA GLY A 65 -4.79 23.51 -4.71
C GLY A 65 -6.03 23.21 -5.53
N LEU A 66 -5.89 22.68 -6.73
CA LEU A 66 -7.00 22.24 -7.58
C LEU A 66 -7.60 20.90 -7.15
N GLY A 67 -6.96 20.17 -6.21
CA GLY A 67 -7.39 18.85 -5.78
C GLY A 67 -7.31 17.80 -6.91
N ILE A 68 -6.37 17.95 -7.84
CA ILE A 68 -6.21 17.02 -8.97
C ILE A 68 -5.47 15.79 -8.47
N PRO A 69 -6.08 14.59 -8.46
CA PRO A 69 -5.37 13.37 -8.13
C PRO A 69 -4.32 13.07 -9.22
N LEU A 70 -3.08 12.83 -8.81
CA LEU A 70 -1.97 12.48 -9.71
C LEU A 70 -2.23 11.15 -10.43
N ASN A 71 -2.93 10.23 -9.77
CA ASN A 71 -3.33 8.95 -10.36
C ASN A 71 -4.73 9.05 -10.98
N VAL A 72 -4.91 8.35 -12.08
CA VAL A 72 -6.22 8.26 -12.75
C VAL A 72 -7.16 7.43 -11.86
N GLY A 73 -8.30 7.98 -11.49
CA GLY A 73 -9.27 7.31 -10.64
C GLY A 73 -9.87 6.06 -11.31
N ILE A 74 -10.08 5.00 -10.52
CA ILE A 74 -10.65 3.71 -10.99
C ILE A 74 -11.98 3.94 -11.74
N MET A 75 -12.85 4.78 -11.21
CA MET A 75 -14.14 5.13 -11.84
C MET A 75 -13.97 5.84 -13.19
N GLU A 76 -12.96 6.70 -13.31
CA GLU A 76 -12.69 7.41 -14.56
C GLU A 76 -12.21 6.46 -15.66
N ILE A 77 -11.41 5.47 -15.30
CA ILE A 77 -10.93 4.42 -16.20
C ILE A 77 -12.09 3.53 -16.68
N LEU A 78 -12.97 3.12 -15.75
CA LEU A 78 -14.11 2.27 -16.05
C LEU A 78 -15.10 2.92 -17.02
N PHE A 79 -15.48 4.18 -16.75
CA PHE A 79 -16.56 4.83 -17.49
C PHE A 79 -16.10 5.60 -18.72
N LYS A 80 -14.91 6.18 -18.72
CA LYS A 80 -14.45 7.00 -19.86
C LYS A 80 -13.55 6.25 -20.84
N GLY A 81 -12.97 5.11 -20.45
CA GLY A 81 -12.19 4.24 -21.34
C GLY A 81 -11.01 4.92 -22.04
N THR A 82 -10.50 6.00 -21.50
CA THR A 82 -9.44 6.78 -22.12
C THR A 82 -8.09 6.10 -21.92
N VAL A 83 -7.66 5.37 -22.94
CA VAL A 83 -6.23 5.15 -23.14
C VAL A 83 -5.61 6.54 -23.31
N ILE A 84 -4.86 7.01 -22.32
CA ILE A 84 -4.16 8.28 -22.40
C ILE A 84 -3.09 8.10 -23.48
N LYS A 85 -3.28 8.71 -24.65
CA LYS A 85 -2.23 8.76 -25.68
C LYS A 85 -1.11 9.63 -25.10
N LYS A 86 0.06 9.04 -24.89
CA LYS A 86 1.25 9.79 -24.47
C LYS A 86 1.62 10.80 -25.54
N LYS A 87 2.03 12.00 -25.12
CA LYS A 87 2.58 12.99 -26.03
C LYS A 87 4.08 12.75 -26.14
N ASP A 88 4.59 12.60 -27.35
CA ASP A 88 6.03 12.51 -27.60
C ASP A 88 6.66 13.89 -27.37
N TYR A 89 7.72 13.92 -26.60
CA TYR A 89 8.50 15.10 -26.29
C TYR A 89 9.97 14.82 -26.60
N GLU A 90 10.49 15.53 -27.61
CA GLU A 90 11.87 15.41 -28.05
C GLU A 90 12.76 16.33 -27.20
N ILE A 91 13.84 15.79 -26.65
CA ILE A 91 14.79 16.49 -25.80
C ILE A 91 16.17 16.33 -26.42
N ASP A 92 16.90 17.47 -26.59
CA ASP A 92 18.28 17.44 -27.00
C ASP A 92 19.20 17.40 -25.76
N GLU A 93 18.98 18.29 -24.79
CA GLU A 93 19.78 18.43 -23.56
C GLU A 93 18.87 18.69 -22.35
N VAL A 94 19.34 18.40 -21.13
CA VAL A 94 18.55 18.60 -19.89
C VAL A 94 18.23 20.09 -19.68
N GLU A 95 19.13 20.97 -20.10
CA GLU A 95 18.93 22.44 -20.04
C GLU A 95 17.75 22.90 -20.89
N ASP A 96 17.55 22.29 -22.05
CA ASP A 96 16.39 22.59 -22.92
C ASP A 96 15.07 22.21 -22.26
N MET A 97 15.09 21.15 -21.43
CA MET A 97 13.94 20.73 -20.65
C MET A 97 13.56 21.76 -19.59
N VAL A 98 14.53 22.30 -18.85
CA VAL A 98 14.30 23.35 -17.84
C VAL A 98 13.81 24.63 -18.53
N ARG A 99 14.44 25.03 -19.63
CA ARG A 99 14.04 26.23 -20.42
C ARG A 99 12.59 26.08 -20.93
N TYR A 100 12.26 24.93 -21.51
CA TYR A 100 10.90 24.64 -21.95
C TYR A 100 9.88 24.73 -20.80
N LEU A 101 10.23 24.20 -19.63
CA LEU A 101 9.35 24.26 -18.46
C LEU A 101 9.13 25.71 -18.03
N LYS A 102 10.17 26.53 -18.02
CA LYS A 102 10.09 27.95 -17.68
C LYS A 102 9.17 28.71 -18.62
N ASP A 103 9.21 28.41 -19.91
CA ASP A 103 8.39 29.10 -20.93
C ASP A 103 6.95 28.55 -20.99
N ALA A 104 6.78 27.24 -20.83
CA ALA A 104 5.47 26.58 -20.98
C ALA A 104 4.63 26.57 -19.69
N ALA A 105 5.26 26.45 -18.51
CA ALA A 105 4.53 26.37 -17.26
C ALA A 105 3.64 27.59 -16.99
N PRO A 106 4.12 28.85 -17.10
CA PRO A 106 3.28 30.01 -16.83
C PRO A 106 1.99 30.03 -17.65
N SER A 107 2.07 29.68 -18.92
CA SER A 107 0.91 29.68 -19.82
C SER A 107 -0.22 28.73 -19.38
N ILE A 108 0.11 27.69 -18.61
CA ILE A 108 -0.82 26.66 -18.15
C ILE A 108 -1.24 26.89 -16.71
N ILE A 109 -0.35 27.34 -15.82
CA ILE A 109 -0.57 27.42 -14.38
C ILE A 109 -0.97 28.82 -13.88
N GLU A 110 -0.67 29.91 -14.60
CA GLU A 110 -0.89 31.28 -14.15
C GLU A 110 -2.36 31.54 -13.80
N LYS A 111 -3.29 31.25 -14.73
CA LYS A 111 -4.73 31.41 -14.48
C LYS A 111 -5.26 30.55 -13.33
N PRO A 112 -4.93 29.24 -13.24
CA PRO A 112 -5.27 28.44 -12.07
C PRO A 112 -4.71 29.01 -10.76
N ALA A 113 -3.46 29.46 -10.74
CA ALA A 113 -2.81 30.02 -9.55
C ALA A 113 -3.50 31.31 -9.08
N GLU A 114 -3.79 32.25 -10.00
CA GLU A 114 -4.54 33.47 -9.70
C GLU A 114 -5.92 33.17 -9.07
N LEU A 115 -6.66 32.21 -9.63
CA LEU A 115 -7.96 31.83 -9.10
C LEU A 115 -7.88 31.16 -7.73
N LEU A 116 -6.83 30.37 -7.47
CA LEU A 116 -6.58 29.77 -6.16
C LEU A 116 -6.23 30.83 -5.12
N GLU A 117 -5.39 31.79 -5.49
CA GLU A 117 -5.06 32.93 -4.63
C GLU A 117 -6.28 33.80 -4.33
N GLU A 118 -7.10 34.11 -5.35
CA GLU A 118 -8.35 34.83 -5.16
C GLU A 118 -9.33 34.06 -4.26
N ALA A 119 -9.42 32.74 -4.40
CA ALA A 119 -10.23 31.87 -3.54
C ALA A 119 -9.73 31.91 -2.09
N ALA A 120 -8.43 31.84 -1.86
CA ALA A 120 -7.79 31.89 -0.54
C ALA A 120 -8.03 33.26 0.11
N ASN A 121 -7.80 34.36 -0.62
CA ASN A 121 -8.03 35.72 -0.13
C ASN A 121 -9.51 35.96 0.19
N THR A 122 -10.44 35.48 -0.65
CA THR A 122 -11.85 35.56 -0.41
C THR A 122 -12.28 34.79 0.84
N LYS A 123 -11.69 33.60 1.05
CA LYS A 123 -11.95 32.78 2.24
C LYS A 123 -11.48 33.50 3.52
N LEU A 124 -10.28 34.04 3.52
CA LEU A 124 -9.73 34.80 4.66
C LEU A 124 -10.61 36.03 4.96
N ALA A 125 -11.03 36.76 3.93
CA ALA A 125 -11.91 37.91 4.11
C ALA A 125 -13.28 37.50 4.70
N ILE A 126 -13.84 36.37 4.31
CA ILE A 126 -15.08 35.82 4.90
C ILE A 126 -14.86 35.46 6.37
N GLU A 127 -13.75 34.81 6.71
CA GLU A 127 -13.41 34.42 8.09
C GLU A 127 -13.24 35.68 8.98
N GLU A 128 -12.53 36.69 8.51
CA GLU A 128 -12.36 37.97 9.22
C GLU A 128 -13.71 38.69 9.44
N LEU A 129 -14.51 38.79 8.39
CA LEU A 129 -15.84 39.45 8.48
C LEU A 129 -16.82 38.64 9.34
N THR A 130 -16.70 37.32 9.36
CA THR A 130 -17.50 36.44 10.24
C THR A 130 -17.16 36.68 11.70
N SER A 131 -15.87 36.71 12.04
CA SER A 131 -15.41 37.04 13.40
C SER A 131 -15.83 38.45 13.84
N LEU A 132 -15.75 39.40 12.90
CA LEU A 132 -16.25 40.77 13.13
C LEU A 132 -17.77 40.80 13.37
N LYS A 133 -18.55 40.08 12.54
CA LYS A 133 -20.00 39.98 12.66
C LYS A 133 -20.43 39.40 14.00
N GLU A 134 -19.78 38.30 14.44
CA GLU A 134 -20.03 37.66 15.75
C GLU A 134 -19.81 38.65 16.89
N THR A 135 -18.73 39.42 16.85
CA THR A 135 -18.40 40.43 17.88
C THR A 135 -19.42 41.58 17.85
N LEU A 136 -19.83 42.05 16.65
CA LEU A 136 -20.85 43.08 16.50
C LEU A 136 -22.23 42.61 16.99
N GLU A 137 -22.54 41.33 16.88
CA GLU A 137 -23.80 40.77 17.40
C GLU A 137 -23.88 40.88 18.92
N VAL A 138 -22.76 40.61 19.62
CA VAL A 138 -22.67 40.81 21.07
C VAL A 138 -22.85 42.25 21.45
N ILE A 139 -22.18 43.19 20.76
CA ILE A 139 -22.30 44.63 21.01
C ILE A 139 -23.72 45.08 20.80
N LYS A 140 -24.39 44.63 19.75
CA LYS A 140 -25.78 44.94 19.44
C LYS A 140 -26.74 44.42 20.52
N LYS A 141 -26.56 43.18 21.02
CA LYS A 141 -27.35 42.59 22.11
C LYS A 141 -27.21 43.37 23.43
N LEU A 142 -26.04 43.90 23.69
CA LEU A 142 -25.71 44.65 24.89
C LEU A 142 -26.09 46.13 24.79
N ASN A 143 -26.53 46.61 23.62
CA ASN A 143 -26.87 47.99 23.32
C ASN A 143 -25.74 48.99 23.71
N ILE A 144 -24.49 48.59 23.48
CA ILE A 144 -23.29 49.38 23.82
C ILE A 144 -23.01 50.35 22.68
N ASP A 145 -22.83 51.63 23.03
CA ASP A 145 -22.41 52.68 22.10
C ASP A 145 -20.88 52.70 21.99
N LEU A 146 -20.35 52.49 20.79
CA LEU A 146 -18.91 52.47 20.50
C LEU A 146 -18.27 53.88 20.65
N SER A 147 -19.04 54.95 20.67
CA SER A 147 -18.50 56.29 20.91
C SER A 147 -17.93 56.46 22.34
N GLY A 148 -18.30 55.56 23.25
CA GLY A 148 -17.79 55.48 24.59
C GLY A 148 -16.54 54.62 24.78
N PHE A 149 -15.94 54.05 23.70
CA PHE A 149 -14.73 53.28 23.79
C PHE A 149 -13.46 54.11 23.62
N GLY A 150 -12.41 53.71 24.35
CA GLY A 150 -11.09 54.33 24.34
C GLY A 150 -10.72 54.93 25.68
N LEU A 151 -9.71 55.80 25.66
CA LEU A 151 -9.23 56.52 26.84
C LEU A 151 -10.10 57.79 27.04
N MET A 152 -10.86 57.76 28.13
CA MET A 152 -11.61 58.94 28.59
C MET A 152 -10.85 59.66 29.71
N LYS A 153 -11.38 60.80 30.18
CA LYS A 153 -10.72 61.61 31.20
C LYS A 153 -10.42 60.84 32.51
N TYR A 154 -11.28 59.90 32.90
CA TYR A 154 -11.16 59.14 34.12
C TYR A 154 -11.18 57.63 33.94
N PHE A 155 -11.73 57.15 32.85
CA PHE A 155 -11.91 55.72 32.59
C PHE A 155 -11.31 55.33 31.25
N TYR A 156 -10.86 54.06 31.15
CA TYR A 156 -10.53 53.36 29.91
C TYR A 156 -11.53 52.23 29.73
N THR A 157 -12.22 52.22 28.59
CA THR A 157 -13.18 51.18 28.27
C THR A 157 -12.89 50.68 26.87
N ASN A 158 -12.70 49.37 26.72
CA ASN A 158 -12.51 48.80 25.39
C ASN A 158 -12.98 47.35 25.32
N LEU A 159 -13.23 46.89 24.08
CA LEU A 159 -13.62 45.53 23.78
C LEU A 159 -12.45 44.81 23.10
N PHE A 160 -12.19 43.59 23.56
CA PHE A 160 -11.15 42.75 23.01
C PHE A 160 -11.73 41.41 22.60
N VAL A 161 -11.17 40.78 21.58
CA VAL A 161 -11.48 39.40 21.21
C VAL A 161 -10.33 38.51 21.68
N ILE A 162 -10.64 37.54 22.52
CA ILE A 162 -9.68 36.63 23.14
C ILE A 162 -10.03 35.17 22.81
N ASN A 163 -9.07 34.24 22.97
CA ASN A 163 -9.41 32.82 23.00
C ASN A 163 -10.10 32.51 24.34
N SER A 164 -11.18 31.73 24.29
CA SER A 164 -11.97 31.41 25.49
C SER A 164 -11.14 30.68 26.57
N ALA A 165 -10.12 29.93 26.16
CA ALA A 165 -9.19 29.20 27.05
C ALA A 165 -8.33 30.15 27.88
N ASP A 166 -7.95 31.31 27.34
CA ASP A 166 -7.01 32.24 27.99
C ASP A 166 -7.71 33.15 29.02
N PHE A 167 -9.04 33.10 29.12
CA PHE A 167 -9.83 33.99 29.97
C PHE A 167 -9.45 33.93 31.46
N GLU A 168 -9.22 32.73 32.02
CA GLU A 168 -8.88 32.60 33.44
C GLU A 168 -7.53 33.23 33.79
N GLU A 169 -6.55 33.10 32.90
CA GLU A 169 -5.21 33.64 33.07
C GLU A 169 -5.19 35.17 32.88
N ILE A 170 -5.94 35.66 31.90
CA ILE A 170 -6.16 37.08 31.68
C ILE A 170 -6.87 37.70 32.89
N SER A 171 -7.92 37.05 33.40
CA SER A 171 -8.69 37.54 34.57
C SER A 171 -7.83 37.64 35.82
N ARG A 172 -6.93 36.68 36.06
CA ARG A 172 -5.94 36.72 37.17
C ARG A 172 -4.94 37.85 36.98
N SER A 173 -4.45 38.05 35.76
CA SER A 173 -3.46 39.08 35.42
C SER A 173 -3.99 40.49 35.51
N LEU A 174 -5.31 40.68 35.40
CA LEU A 174 -6.04 41.92 35.46
C LEU A 174 -6.85 42.03 36.77
N GLU A 175 -6.35 41.47 37.89
CA GLU A 175 -6.99 41.55 39.19
C GLU A 175 -7.18 43.03 39.63
N GLY A 176 -8.40 43.38 40.02
CA GLY A 176 -8.81 44.76 40.37
C GLY A 176 -9.42 45.54 39.20
N ILE A 177 -9.48 45.03 37.98
CA ILE A 177 -10.10 45.66 36.81
C ILE A 177 -11.44 44.96 36.51
N THR A 178 -12.45 45.75 36.19
CA THR A 178 -13.77 45.19 35.84
C THR A 178 -13.76 44.59 34.44
N ILE A 179 -14.05 43.29 34.37
CA ILE A 179 -14.05 42.55 33.13
C ILE A 179 -15.36 41.79 32.97
N TYR A 180 -15.98 41.91 31.78
CA TYR A 180 -17.15 41.14 31.42
C TYR A 180 -16.84 40.27 30.20
N LYS A 181 -17.07 38.95 30.37
CA LYS A 181 -16.89 37.94 29.30
C LYS A 181 -18.22 37.67 28.59
N TYR A 182 -18.18 37.65 27.28
CA TYR A 182 -19.31 37.28 26.42
C TYR A 182 -18.84 36.23 25.42
N ASP A 183 -19.44 35.04 25.48
CA ASP A 183 -19.09 33.98 24.56
C ASP A 183 -19.69 34.27 23.16
N LEU A 184 -18.85 34.10 22.12
CA LEU A 184 -19.25 34.22 20.73
C LEU A 184 -19.88 32.88 20.27
N GLU A 185 -20.57 32.87 19.12
CA GLU A 185 -21.11 31.62 18.52
C GLU A 185 -20.01 30.57 18.30
N ASN A 186 -18.81 31.01 17.92
CA ASN A 186 -17.62 30.18 17.95
C ASN A 186 -17.09 30.09 19.38
N LYS A 187 -17.35 28.94 20.04
CA LYS A 187 -16.98 28.69 21.44
C LYS A 187 -15.47 28.79 21.74
N GLU A 188 -14.63 28.86 20.71
CA GLU A 188 -13.19 29.04 20.84
C GLU A 188 -12.79 30.47 21.16
N LYS A 189 -13.65 31.46 20.81
CA LYS A 189 -13.41 32.90 21.04
C LYS A 189 -14.46 33.51 21.93
N SER A 190 -14.04 34.47 22.74
CA SER A 190 -14.94 35.28 23.59
C SER A 190 -14.65 36.78 23.43
N ALA A 191 -15.69 37.60 23.50
CA ALA A 191 -15.54 39.04 23.57
C ALA A 191 -15.36 39.46 25.04
N LEU A 192 -14.35 40.26 25.31
CA LEU A 192 -14.00 40.74 26.64
C LEU A 192 -14.17 42.24 26.69
N LEU A 193 -15.19 42.73 27.44
CA LEU A 193 -15.35 44.14 27.74
C LEU A 193 -14.53 44.44 28.99
N VAL A 194 -13.56 45.35 28.88
CA VAL A 194 -12.71 45.79 29.94
C VAL A 194 -13.01 47.22 30.29
N ILE A 195 -13.20 47.48 31.61
CA ILE A 195 -13.42 48.81 32.16
C ILE A 195 -12.40 49.03 33.26
N SER A 196 -11.53 50.03 33.12
CA SER A 196 -10.47 50.34 34.09
C SER A 196 -10.35 51.84 34.28
N ASP A 197 -9.63 52.25 35.29
CA ASP A 197 -9.19 53.63 35.45
C ASP A 197 -8.24 54.04 34.32
N ALA A 198 -8.22 55.32 33.96
CA ALA A 198 -7.39 55.81 32.85
C ALA A 198 -5.88 55.54 33.06
N GLU A 199 -5.42 55.51 34.31
CA GLU A 199 -4.05 55.21 34.67
C GLU A 199 -3.64 53.72 34.40
N ASP A 200 -4.58 52.79 34.52
CA ASP A 200 -4.36 51.35 34.31
C ASP A 200 -4.45 50.95 32.82
N SER A 201 -4.76 51.84 31.92
CA SER A 201 -4.92 51.56 30.49
C SER A 201 -3.71 50.91 29.85
N GLU A 202 -2.49 51.33 30.19
CA GLU A 202 -1.24 50.72 29.69
C GLU A 202 -1.05 49.32 30.18
N LYS A 203 -1.40 49.04 31.45
CA LYS A 203 -1.34 47.70 32.04
C LYS A 203 -2.29 46.73 31.31
N VAL A 204 -3.53 47.17 31.09
CA VAL A 204 -4.54 46.39 30.33
C VAL A 204 -4.03 46.04 28.94
N LEU A 205 -3.54 47.05 28.21
CA LEU A 205 -3.01 46.84 26.87
C LEU A 205 -1.80 45.91 26.82
N LYS A 206 -0.88 46.01 27.78
CA LYS A 206 0.30 45.13 27.85
C LYS A 206 -0.10 43.68 28.14
N VAL A 207 -1.00 43.44 29.10
CA VAL A 207 -1.47 42.09 29.42
C VAL A 207 -2.21 41.49 28.23
N LEU A 208 -3.16 42.20 27.62
CA LEU A 208 -3.94 41.65 26.53
C LEU A 208 -3.12 41.40 25.25
N ARG A 209 -2.10 42.22 24.98
CA ARG A 209 -1.15 41.99 23.89
C ARG A 209 -0.31 40.76 24.09
N SER A 210 0.05 40.39 25.34
CA SER A 210 0.81 39.15 25.60
C SER A 210 0.02 37.88 25.26
N PHE A 211 -1.31 37.97 25.21
CA PHE A 211 -2.22 36.90 24.77
C PHE A 211 -2.69 37.07 23.30
N ASN A 212 -1.94 37.81 22.47
CA ASN A 212 -2.28 38.09 21.06
C ASN A 212 -3.69 38.66 20.85
N SER A 213 -4.25 39.33 21.85
CA SER A 213 -5.56 39.96 21.74
C SER A 213 -5.43 41.40 21.26
N ASN A 214 -6.23 41.71 20.26
CA ASN A 214 -6.29 43.03 19.70
C ASN A 214 -7.55 43.80 20.16
N VAL A 215 -7.44 45.13 20.27
CA VAL A 215 -8.58 46.00 20.50
C VAL A 215 -9.58 45.84 19.35
N PHE A 216 -10.83 45.62 19.70
CA PHE A 216 -11.89 45.62 18.70
C PHE A 216 -12.05 46.99 18.06
N THR A 217 -11.85 47.05 16.76
CA THR A 217 -12.07 48.29 15.97
C THR A 217 -12.93 47.97 14.76
N ILE A 218 -13.89 48.80 14.42
CA ILE A 218 -14.61 48.68 13.18
C ILE A 218 -13.67 49.10 12.05
N PRO A 219 -13.44 48.26 11.02
CA PRO A 219 -12.56 48.59 9.90
C PRO A 219 -12.98 49.90 9.21
N GLN A 220 -11.97 50.63 8.72
CA GLN A 220 -12.21 51.85 7.93
C GLN A 220 -13.03 51.51 6.68
N GLY A 221 -14.12 52.25 6.46
CA GLY A 221 -15.07 52.01 5.36
C GLY A 221 -16.31 51.22 5.73
N MET A 222 -16.49 50.89 7.03
CA MET A 222 -17.79 50.43 7.57
C MET A 222 -18.47 51.51 8.40
N PRO A 223 -19.83 51.47 8.50
CA PRO A 223 -20.57 52.37 9.38
C PRO A 223 -20.09 52.23 10.83
N GLN A 224 -19.96 53.33 11.55
CA GLN A 224 -19.51 53.33 12.95
C GLN A 224 -20.63 52.89 13.93
N ILE A 225 -21.88 52.87 13.47
CA ILE A 225 -23.01 52.41 14.27
C ILE A 225 -23.07 50.88 14.24
N PRO A 226 -23.06 50.20 15.40
CA PRO A 226 -22.95 48.72 15.46
C PRO A 226 -24.06 47.98 14.69
N SER A 227 -25.29 48.48 14.72
CA SER A 227 -26.40 47.86 13.99
C SER A 227 -26.24 47.96 12.46
N GLU A 228 -25.74 49.09 11.96
CA GLU A 228 -25.46 49.31 10.55
C GLU A 228 -24.20 48.56 10.10
N ALA A 229 -23.16 48.51 10.98
CA ALA A 229 -21.95 47.73 10.74
C ALA A 229 -22.28 46.24 10.65
N TYR A 230 -23.13 45.71 11.51
CA TYR A 230 -23.62 44.33 11.47
C TYR A 230 -24.35 44.01 10.15
N ALA A 231 -25.25 44.89 9.73
CA ALA A 231 -25.97 44.73 8.48
C ALA A 231 -25.01 44.77 7.27
N SER A 232 -24.06 45.72 7.28
CA SER A 232 -23.03 45.86 6.25
C SER A 232 -22.12 44.63 6.20
N ALA A 233 -21.64 44.13 7.35
CA ALA A 233 -20.83 42.90 7.43
C ALA A 233 -21.60 41.68 6.90
N THR A 234 -22.90 41.56 7.27
CA THR A 234 -23.73 40.45 6.80
C THR A 234 -23.92 40.49 5.29
N ASN A 235 -24.14 41.66 4.70
CA ASN A 235 -24.28 41.81 3.25
C ASN A 235 -22.96 41.52 2.52
N LYS A 236 -21.82 42.00 3.04
CA LYS A 236 -20.51 41.70 2.48
C LYS A 236 -20.15 40.23 2.55
N ILE A 237 -20.47 39.56 3.65
CA ILE A 237 -20.27 38.08 3.78
C ILE A 237 -21.11 37.38 2.71
N LYS A 238 -22.35 37.76 2.50
CA LYS A 238 -23.20 37.17 1.47
C LYS A 238 -22.62 37.40 0.07
N GLU A 239 -22.20 38.60 -0.25
CA GLU A 239 -21.56 38.94 -1.54
C GLU A 239 -20.29 38.13 -1.76
N LEU A 240 -19.39 38.05 -0.74
CA LEU A 240 -18.18 37.27 -0.82
C LEU A 240 -18.43 35.77 -0.90
N THR A 241 -19.48 35.27 -0.25
CA THR A 241 -19.88 33.84 -0.35
C THR A 241 -20.40 33.52 -1.76
N GLU A 242 -21.18 34.40 -2.36
CA GLU A 242 -21.61 34.26 -3.76
C GLU A 242 -20.41 34.33 -4.72
N LYS A 243 -19.45 35.25 -4.46
CA LYS A 243 -18.20 35.34 -5.20
C LYS A 243 -17.36 34.05 -5.04
N GLN A 244 -17.22 33.51 -3.83
CA GLN A 244 -16.53 32.27 -3.58
C GLN A 244 -17.16 31.08 -4.36
N ALA A 245 -18.51 31.01 -4.36
CA ALA A 245 -19.21 29.99 -5.14
C ALA A 245 -18.99 30.14 -6.66
N SER A 246 -18.88 31.36 -7.16
CA SER A 246 -18.55 31.68 -8.55
C SER A 246 -17.13 31.24 -8.88
N ILE A 247 -16.13 31.59 -8.05
CA ILE A 247 -14.72 31.18 -8.20
C ILE A 247 -14.61 29.67 -8.19
N ALA A 248 -15.28 28.97 -7.26
CA ALA A 248 -15.28 27.51 -7.19
C ALA A 248 -15.83 26.86 -8.48
N LYS A 249 -16.87 27.45 -9.09
CA LYS A 249 -17.37 26.95 -10.40
C LYS A 249 -16.38 27.21 -11.52
N HIS A 250 -15.68 28.35 -11.54
CA HIS A 250 -14.63 28.63 -12.53
C HIS A 250 -13.44 27.68 -12.36
N ILE A 251 -12.99 27.44 -11.14
CA ILE A 251 -11.94 26.45 -10.83
C ILE A 251 -12.34 25.06 -11.33
N ALA A 252 -13.55 24.60 -11.02
CA ALA A 252 -14.02 23.28 -11.45
C ALA A 252 -14.07 23.15 -13.00
N LYS A 253 -14.51 24.20 -13.69
CA LYS A 253 -14.54 24.23 -15.16
C LYS A 253 -13.12 24.22 -15.75
N LEU A 254 -12.23 25.04 -15.21
CA LEU A 254 -10.85 25.15 -15.66
C LEU A 254 -10.07 23.85 -15.39
N THR A 255 -10.23 23.27 -14.19
CA THR A 255 -9.65 21.97 -13.84
C THR A 255 -10.05 20.90 -14.83
N LYS A 256 -11.33 20.83 -15.21
CA LYS A 256 -11.81 19.85 -16.19
C LYS A 256 -11.20 20.04 -17.58
N SER A 257 -10.97 21.27 -18.01
CA SER A 257 -10.41 21.56 -19.35
C SER A 257 -8.89 21.39 -19.40
N LEU A 258 -8.14 21.81 -18.37
CA LEU A 258 -6.67 21.83 -18.36
C LEU A 258 -6.04 20.66 -17.60
N ARG A 259 -6.83 19.79 -16.97
CA ARG A 259 -6.32 18.67 -16.15
C ARG A 259 -5.18 17.90 -16.82
N ARG A 260 -5.34 17.56 -18.09
CA ARG A 260 -4.36 16.77 -18.83
C ARG A 260 -3.07 17.54 -19.07
N ASP A 261 -3.17 18.81 -19.41
CA ASP A 261 -2.00 19.63 -19.70
C ASP A 261 -1.22 19.96 -18.41
N ILE A 262 -1.94 20.23 -17.30
CA ILE A 262 -1.35 20.43 -15.97
C ILE A 262 -0.63 19.15 -15.52
N LEU A 263 -1.24 17.97 -15.61
CA LEU A 263 -0.59 16.72 -15.24
C LEU A 263 0.58 16.36 -16.15
N SER A 264 0.49 16.68 -17.45
CA SER A 264 1.59 16.49 -18.39
C SER A 264 2.80 17.38 -18.06
N ILE A 265 2.58 18.65 -17.69
CA ILE A 265 3.67 19.55 -17.33
C ILE A 265 4.25 19.23 -15.94
N HIS A 266 3.41 18.81 -14.99
CA HIS A 266 3.85 18.31 -13.69
C HIS A 266 4.78 17.12 -13.83
N GLU A 267 4.43 16.11 -14.65
CA GLU A 267 5.26 14.95 -14.92
C GLU A 267 6.60 15.34 -15.57
N LYS A 268 6.59 16.32 -16.49
CA LYS A 268 7.84 16.86 -17.08
C LYS A 268 8.72 17.56 -16.05
N ALA A 269 8.12 18.35 -15.16
CA ALA A 269 8.86 19.06 -14.12
C ALA A 269 9.47 18.10 -13.10
N GLN A 270 8.74 17.04 -12.75
CA GLN A 270 9.24 15.98 -11.88
C GLN A 270 10.44 15.27 -12.49
N VAL A 271 10.38 14.88 -13.78
CA VAL A 271 11.50 14.23 -14.46
C VAL A 271 12.71 15.15 -14.55
N ALA A 272 12.52 16.45 -14.87
CA ALA A 272 13.61 17.41 -14.90
C ALA A 272 14.31 17.53 -13.55
N LYS A 273 13.53 17.64 -12.48
CA LYS A 273 14.04 17.67 -11.11
C LYS A 273 14.82 16.40 -10.77
N ASP A 274 14.25 15.21 -11.00
CA ASP A 274 14.85 13.92 -10.64
C ASP A 274 16.16 13.68 -11.41
N VAL A 275 16.21 14.07 -12.69
CA VAL A 275 17.42 13.98 -13.51
C VAL A 275 18.50 14.94 -13.00
N LEU A 276 18.15 16.19 -12.67
CA LEU A 276 19.11 17.17 -12.15
C LEU A 276 19.58 16.83 -10.73
N GLU A 277 18.74 16.30 -9.87
CA GLU A 277 19.15 15.75 -8.56
C GLU A 277 20.18 14.63 -8.75
N SER A 278 19.96 13.79 -9.74
CA SER A 278 20.92 12.74 -10.09
C SER A 278 22.26 13.30 -10.61
N LEU A 279 22.26 14.50 -11.17
CA LEU A 279 23.44 15.20 -11.67
C LEU A 279 24.24 15.94 -10.59
N ARG A 280 23.60 16.28 -9.46
CA ARG A 280 24.13 17.22 -8.48
C ARG A 280 25.48 16.82 -7.89
N LYS A 281 25.72 15.53 -7.66
CA LYS A 281 26.91 14.99 -7.01
C LYS A 281 27.55 13.85 -7.81
N PRO A 282 28.19 14.11 -8.95
CA PRO A 282 29.04 13.09 -9.54
C PRO A 282 30.30 12.95 -8.67
N GLY A 283 30.71 11.70 -8.41
CA GLY A 283 32.03 11.46 -7.81
C GLY A 283 33.17 12.01 -8.65
N GLY A 284 34.38 12.09 -8.14
CA GLY A 284 35.55 12.39 -8.92
C GLY A 284 36.41 13.56 -8.41
N THR A 285 37.15 14.17 -9.32
CA THR A 285 38.08 15.27 -9.05
C THR A 285 37.58 16.60 -9.66
N ARG A 286 38.36 17.69 -9.50
CA ARG A 286 38.01 19.01 -10.06
C ARG A 286 37.83 19.01 -11.59
N HIS A 287 38.52 18.13 -12.32
CA HIS A 287 38.50 18.07 -13.80
C HIS A 287 37.74 16.86 -14.36
N PHE A 288 37.66 15.78 -13.61
CA PHE A 288 37.01 14.54 -14.02
C PHE A 288 35.84 14.19 -13.12
N ALA A 289 34.76 13.81 -13.73
CA ALA A 289 33.61 13.22 -13.06
C ALA A 289 33.65 11.69 -13.19
N VAL A 290 33.23 11.01 -12.11
CA VAL A 290 33.05 9.56 -12.05
C VAL A 290 31.62 9.30 -11.72
N ILE A 291 30.90 8.65 -12.64
CA ILE A 291 29.50 8.25 -12.44
C ILE A 291 29.49 6.74 -12.21
N GLN A 292 29.08 6.32 -11.02
CA GLN A 292 28.98 4.91 -10.64
C GLN A 292 27.53 4.48 -10.48
N GLY A 293 27.26 3.27 -10.89
CA GLY A 293 25.94 2.69 -10.72
C GLY A 293 25.90 1.21 -11.02
N PHE A 294 24.84 0.56 -10.58
CA PHE A 294 24.62 -0.86 -10.85
C PHE A 294 23.90 -1.06 -12.18
N ILE A 295 24.37 -2.03 -12.96
CA ILE A 295 23.80 -2.42 -14.25
C ILE A 295 23.51 -3.92 -14.26
N PRO A 296 22.43 -4.37 -14.94
CA PRO A 296 22.21 -5.82 -15.13
C PRO A 296 23.29 -6.43 -16.03
N ASN A 297 23.81 -7.58 -15.64
CA ASN A 297 24.82 -8.30 -16.42
C ASN A 297 24.42 -8.51 -17.90
N LYS A 298 23.13 -8.79 -18.15
CA LYS A 298 22.57 -8.95 -19.51
C LYS A 298 22.69 -7.68 -20.37
N MET A 299 22.83 -6.52 -19.76
CA MET A 299 22.87 -5.22 -20.45
C MET A 299 24.27 -4.61 -20.56
N GLU A 300 25.31 -5.35 -20.17
CA GLU A 300 26.70 -4.90 -20.18
C GLU A 300 27.12 -4.36 -21.56
N LYS A 301 26.85 -5.12 -22.63
CA LYS A 301 27.20 -4.70 -24.01
C LYS A 301 26.49 -3.42 -24.40
N LYS A 302 25.17 -3.34 -24.11
CA LYS A 302 24.39 -2.12 -24.41
C LYS A 302 24.87 -0.92 -23.60
N PHE A 303 25.34 -1.13 -22.36
CA PHE A 303 25.94 -0.07 -21.55
C PHE A 303 27.23 0.43 -22.18
N GLN A 304 28.13 -0.47 -22.57
CA GLN A 304 29.39 -0.11 -23.24
C GLN A 304 29.15 0.63 -24.58
N ASP A 305 28.15 0.17 -25.35
CA ASP A 305 27.74 0.84 -26.60
C ASP A 305 27.18 2.26 -26.34
N THR A 306 26.42 2.44 -25.26
CA THR A 306 25.85 3.75 -24.89
C THR A 306 26.92 4.72 -24.38
N THR A 307 27.94 4.21 -23.70
CA THR A 307 29.00 4.98 -23.07
C THR A 307 30.31 4.98 -23.87
N HIS A 308 30.29 4.55 -25.14
CA HIS A 308 31.48 4.37 -25.98
C HIS A 308 32.33 5.67 -26.17
N GLU A 309 31.73 6.85 -26.00
CA GLU A 309 32.39 8.14 -26.08
C GLU A 309 33.32 8.41 -24.89
N TRP A 310 33.15 7.70 -23.77
CA TRP A 310 33.89 7.88 -22.51
C TRP A 310 34.55 6.57 -22.07
N THR A 311 35.44 6.68 -21.09
CA THR A 311 36.06 5.51 -20.49
C THR A 311 35.04 4.85 -19.57
N SER A 312 34.54 3.65 -19.95
CA SER A 312 33.61 2.86 -19.15
C SER A 312 34.28 1.56 -18.68
N ILE A 313 34.12 1.26 -17.39
CA ILE A 313 34.63 0.05 -16.73
C ILE A 313 33.45 -0.70 -16.13
N VAL A 314 33.38 -2.01 -16.36
CA VAL A 314 32.35 -2.86 -15.80
C VAL A 314 33.02 -3.96 -14.99
N GLU A 315 32.73 -4.04 -13.70
CA GLU A 315 33.35 -4.96 -12.76
C GLU A 315 32.29 -5.72 -11.93
N ASP A 316 32.67 -6.89 -11.43
CA ASP A 316 31.84 -7.59 -10.46
C ASP A 316 31.90 -6.88 -9.09
N VAL A 317 30.78 -6.81 -8.39
CA VAL A 317 30.67 -6.12 -7.10
C VAL A 317 31.34 -7.00 -6.02
N THR A 318 32.58 -6.61 -5.63
CA THR A 318 33.39 -7.32 -4.63
C THR A 318 33.51 -6.58 -3.31
N ASP A 319 33.30 -5.26 -3.28
CA ASP A 319 33.37 -4.45 -2.05
C ASP A 319 32.22 -4.84 -1.10
N PRO A 320 32.52 -5.24 0.17
CA PRO A 320 31.49 -5.61 1.14
C PRO A 320 30.46 -4.49 1.43
N LYS A 321 30.87 -3.23 1.37
CA LYS A 321 29.95 -2.09 1.55
C LYS A 321 28.93 -2.01 0.40
N LEU A 322 29.42 -2.04 -0.84
CA LEU A 322 28.57 -2.02 -2.03
C LEU A 322 27.70 -3.28 -2.17
N VAL A 323 28.17 -4.42 -1.68
CA VAL A 323 27.40 -5.67 -1.64
C VAL A 323 26.17 -5.55 -0.73
N ASN A 324 26.28 -4.84 0.39
CA ASN A 324 25.16 -4.60 1.30
C ASN A 324 24.15 -3.58 0.76
N GLU A 325 24.60 -2.64 -0.07
CA GLU A 325 23.77 -1.61 -0.72
C GLU A 325 23.21 -2.07 -2.07
N LEU A 326 23.54 -3.28 -2.52
CA LEU A 326 23.17 -3.77 -3.84
C LEU A 326 21.63 -3.81 -3.98
N PRO A 327 21.05 -3.06 -4.92
CA PRO A 327 19.62 -3.11 -5.15
C PRO A 327 19.22 -4.43 -5.80
N THR A 328 18.00 -4.84 -5.62
CA THR A 328 17.50 -6.06 -6.25
C THR A 328 16.64 -5.74 -7.45
N LEU A 329 16.98 -6.34 -8.58
CA LEU A 329 16.21 -6.30 -9.81
C LEU A 329 15.53 -7.66 -10.05
N PHE A 330 14.19 -7.67 -10.15
CA PHE A 330 13.44 -8.87 -10.51
C PHE A 330 13.57 -9.18 -12.01
N ASP A 331 13.92 -10.42 -12.33
CA ASP A 331 14.00 -10.93 -13.72
C ASP A 331 12.96 -12.06 -13.92
N ASN A 332 11.71 -11.76 -13.61
CA ASN A 332 10.61 -12.71 -13.67
C ASN A 332 9.98 -12.81 -15.06
N LYS A 333 9.56 -14.04 -15.44
CA LYS A 333 8.75 -14.26 -16.64
C LYS A 333 7.41 -13.50 -16.54
N ARG A 334 6.82 -13.17 -17.69
CA ARG A 334 5.62 -12.33 -17.81
C ARG A 334 4.46 -12.72 -16.88
N PHE A 335 4.19 -14.01 -16.69
CA PHE A 335 3.15 -14.50 -15.77
C PHE A 335 3.52 -14.23 -14.31
N VAL A 336 4.72 -14.63 -13.90
CA VAL A 336 5.23 -14.47 -12.52
C VAL A 336 5.35 -13.00 -12.14
N ARG A 337 5.75 -12.15 -13.08
CA ARG A 337 5.88 -10.70 -12.90
C ARG A 337 4.60 -10.04 -12.37
N THR A 338 3.42 -10.58 -12.68
CA THR A 338 2.15 -10.07 -12.15
C THR A 338 2.09 -10.11 -10.63
N PHE A 339 2.72 -11.10 -10.01
CA PHE A 339 2.73 -11.33 -8.56
C PHE A 339 3.82 -10.56 -7.81
N GLU A 340 4.72 -9.86 -8.50
CA GLU A 340 5.74 -9.01 -7.87
C GLU A 340 5.14 -7.91 -6.99
N VAL A 341 3.88 -7.50 -7.28
CA VAL A 341 3.15 -6.53 -6.46
C VAL A 341 2.98 -7.04 -5.03
N ILE A 342 2.69 -8.34 -4.88
CA ILE A 342 2.54 -9.00 -3.58
C ILE A 342 3.90 -9.12 -2.87
N THR A 343 4.94 -9.53 -3.60
CA THR A 343 6.30 -9.63 -3.05
C THR A 343 6.80 -8.27 -2.56
N LYS A 344 6.60 -7.22 -3.34
CA LYS A 344 7.01 -5.84 -3.00
C LYS A 344 6.31 -5.29 -1.76
N SER A 345 5.09 -5.75 -1.46
CA SER A 345 4.37 -5.32 -0.25
C SER A 345 5.02 -5.82 1.05
N GLN A 346 5.75 -6.94 0.99
CA GLN A 346 6.47 -7.50 2.15
C GLN A 346 7.91 -7.00 2.27
N GLY A 347 8.45 -6.48 1.19
CA GLY A 347 9.84 -6.06 1.08
C GLY A 347 10.54 -6.75 -0.09
N ILE A 348 11.74 -6.29 -0.40
CA ILE A 348 12.52 -6.77 -1.54
C ILE A 348 13.59 -7.73 -1.03
N PRO A 349 13.79 -8.90 -1.70
CA PRO A 349 14.77 -9.89 -1.25
C PRO A 349 16.19 -9.32 -1.25
N LYS A 350 16.99 -9.72 -0.27
CA LYS A 350 18.42 -9.39 -0.22
C LYS A 350 19.21 -10.27 -1.18
N LYS A 351 20.44 -9.86 -1.49
CA LYS A 351 21.39 -10.66 -2.26
C LYS A 351 21.57 -12.02 -1.58
N GLY A 352 21.39 -13.11 -2.35
CA GLY A 352 21.47 -14.48 -1.84
C GLY A 352 20.15 -15.05 -1.29
N GLU A 353 19.09 -14.26 -1.21
CA GLU A 353 17.74 -14.78 -0.94
C GLU A 353 17.07 -15.21 -2.25
N PRO A 354 16.42 -16.38 -2.29
CA PRO A 354 15.62 -16.76 -3.45
C PRO A 354 14.41 -15.85 -3.57
N ASP A 355 14.01 -15.54 -4.81
CA ASP A 355 12.79 -14.74 -5.07
C ASP A 355 11.54 -15.54 -4.70
N PRO A 356 10.68 -15.04 -3.81
CA PRO A 356 9.42 -15.71 -3.45
C PRO A 356 8.34 -15.62 -4.52
N THR A 357 8.47 -14.73 -5.50
CA THR A 357 7.42 -14.43 -6.49
C THR A 357 6.96 -15.65 -7.28
N PRO A 358 7.83 -16.58 -7.75
CA PRO A 358 7.38 -17.78 -8.43
C PRO A 358 6.49 -18.68 -7.59
N MET A 359 6.76 -18.73 -6.27
CA MET A 359 5.97 -19.52 -5.32
C MET A 359 4.58 -18.92 -5.11
N ILE A 360 4.52 -17.59 -4.94
CA ILE A 360 3.27 -16.87 -4.85
C ILE A 360 2.47 -17.09 -6.14
N ALA A 361 3.11 -17.01 -7.30
CA ALA A 361 2.46 -17.21 -8.59
C ALA A 361 1.85 -18.61 -8.75
N LEU A 362 2.41 -19.62 -8.07
CA LEU A 362 1.86 -20.98 -8.05
C LEU A 362 0.75 -21.14 -7.01
N MET A 363 0.99 -20.72 -5.78
CA MET A 363 0.09 -21.00 -4.64
C MET A 363 -1.09 -20.02 -4.56
N TRP A 364 -0.90 -18.78 -4.97
CA TRP A 364 -1.97 -17.77 -4.94
C TRP A 364 -3.24 -18.18 -5.69
N PRO A 365 -3.15 -18.61 -6.97
CA PRO A 365 -4.34 -19.05 -7.69
C PRO A 365 -5.03 -20.24 -7.02
N ILE A 366 -4.25 -21.17 -6.42
CA ILE A 366 -4.80 -22.34 -5.73
C ILE A 366 -5.58 -21.91 -4.49
N PHE A 367 -4.99 -21.05 -3.65
CA PHE A 367 -5.64 -20.60 -2.42
C PHE A 367 -6.85 -19.72 -2.71
N TYR A 368 -6.70 -18.74 -3.60
CA TYR A 368 -7.81 -17.87 -3.99
C TYR A 368 -8.95 -18.65 -4.62
N GLY A 369 -8.62 -19.54 -5.57
CA GLY A 369 -9.59 -20.39 -6.24
C GLY A 369 -10.34 -21.28 -5.29
N LEU A 370 -9.66 -21.93 -4.33
CA LEU A 370 -10.27 -22.83 -3.37
C LEU A 370 -11.20 -22.10 -2.37
N MET A 371 -10.81 -20.88 -1.94
CA MET A 371 -11.63 -20.08 -1.03
C MET A 371 -12.87 -19.46 -1.70
N PHE A 372 -12.80 -19.22 -3.01
CA PHE A 372 -13.83 -18.52 -3.79
C PHE A 372 -14.36 -19.41 -4.93
N ALA A 373 -14.52 -20.70 -4.67
CA ALA A 373 -14.80 -21.72 -5.69
C ALA A 373 -16.24 -21.63 -6.26
N ASP A 374 -16.50 -20.60 -7.06
CA ASP A 374 -17.75 -20.43 -7.81
C ASP A 374 -17.45 -20.04 -9.27
N MET A 375 -17.98 -20.79 -10.23
CA MET A 375 -17.75 -20.57 -11.66
C MET A 375 -18.30 -19.22 -12.12
N GLY A 376 -19.50 -18.85 -11.69
CA GLY A 376 -20.17 -17.62 -12.13
C GLY A 376 -19.48 -16.36 -11.63
N HIS A 377 -19.23 -16.29 -10.34
CA HIS A 377 -18.49 -15.18 -9.74
C HIS A 377 -17.06 -15.11 -10.24
N GLY A 378 -16.39 -16.26 -10.42
CA GLY A 378 -15.04 -16.34 -10.98
C GLY A 378 -14.94 -15.74 -12.38
N LEU A 379 -15.89 -16.06 -13.28
CA LEU A 379 -15.94 -15.51 -14.64
C LEU A 379 -16.22 -13.99 -14.63
N LEU A 380 -17.11 -13.51 -13.77
CA LEU A 380 -17.37 -12.08 -13.61
C LEU A 380 -16.12 -11.33 -13.12
N LEU A 381 -15.45 -11.88 -12.11
CA LEU A 381 -14.22 -11.29 -11.56
C LEU A 381 -13.09 -11.31 -12.59
N MET A 382 -12.96 -12.38 -13.38
CA MET A 382 -12.02 -12.46 -14.51
C MET A 382 -12.31 -11.38 -15.56
N GLY A 383 -13.57 -11.21 -15.93
CA GLY A 383 -14.00 -10.17 -16.88
C GLY A 383 -13.67 -8.76 -16.36
N LEU A 384 -13.95 -8.48 -15.08
CA LEU A 384 -13.61 -7.22 -14.44
C LEU A 384 -12.08 -6.98 -14.43
N GLY A 385 -11.30 -8.00 -14.07
CA GLY A 385 -9.85 -7.94 -14.08
C GLY A 385 -9.26 -7.68 -15.47
N LEU A 386 -9.79 -8.34 -16.51
CA LEU A 386 -9.40 -8.09 -17.91
C LEU A 386 -9.78 -6.68 -18.37
N LEU A 387 -10.92 -6.16 -17.94
CA LEU A 387 -11.32 -4.78 -18.20
C LEU A 387 -10.30 -3.79 -17.62
N PHE A 388 -9.89 -3.99 -16.36
CA PHE A 388 -8.85 -3.17 -15.71
C PHE A 388 -7.49 -3.31 -16.39
N LYS A 389 -7.13 -4.50 -16.86
CA LYS A 389 -5.89 -4.72 -17.59
C LYS A 389 -5.85 -3.97 -18.93
N VAL A 390 -6.95 -3.99 -19.68
CA VAL A 390 -7.02 -3.38 -21.03
C VAL A 390 -7.16 -1.87 -20.95
N LYS A 391 -7.99 -1.37 -20.02
CA LYS A 391 -8.27 0.06 -19.87
C LYS A 391 -7.34 0.76 -18.87
N GLY A 392 -6.77 0.03 -17.89
CA GLY A 392 -5.87 0.57 -16.89
C GLY A 392 -4.45 0.82 -17.44
N GLN A 393 -3.72 1.75 -16.82
CA GLN A 393 -2.32 2.03 -17.10
C GLN A 393 -1.48 1.85 -15.84
N GLY A 394 -0.19 1.56 -15.98
CA GLY A 394 0.75 1.40 -14.87
C GLY A 394 0.31 0.30 -13.89
N ASP A 395 0.27 0.64 -12.61
CA ASP A 395 -0.06 -0.31 -11.55
C ASP A 395 -1.48 -0.87 -11.66
N LEU A 396 -2.46 -0.09 -12.13
CA LEU A 396 -3.83 -0.57 -12.28
C LEU A 396 -3.95 -1.70 -13.31
N SER A 397 -3.17 -1.66 -14.38
CA SER A 397 -3.10 -2.76 -15.37
C SER A 397 -2.49 -4.03 -14.75
N ARG A 398 -1.49 -3.88 -13.85
CA ARG A 398 -0.88 -5.00 -13.10
C ARG A 398 -1.88 -5.62 -12.13
N TRP A 399 -2.59 -4.79 -11.35
CA TRP A 399 -3.68 -5.23 -10.48
C TRP A 399 -4.82 -5.90 -11.24
N GLY A 400 -5.19 -5.34 -12.40
CA GLY A 400 -6.20 -5.94 -13.27
C GLY A 400 -5.85 -7.35 -13.70
N MET A 401 -4.57 -7.59 -14.04
CA MET A 401 -4.11 -8.95 -14.40
C MET A 401 -4.15 -9.90 -13.19
N LEU A 402 -3.79 -9.44 -12.00
CA LEU A 402 -3.87 -10.25 -10.77
C LEU A 402 -5.31 -10.66 -10.47
N ILE A 403 -6.26 -9.71 -10.56
CA ILE A 403 -7.71 -9.97 -10.38
C ILE A 403 -8.20 -10.95 -11.45
N ALA A 404 -7.77 -10.80 -12.70
CA ALA A 404 -8.17 -11.70 -13.77
C ALA A 404 -7.69 -13.14 -13.54
N ILE A 405 -6.44 -13.32 -13.07
CA ILE A 405 -5.89 -14.64 -12.73
C ILE A 405 -6.65 -15.24 -11.53
N SER A 406 -6.92 -14.43 -10.50
CA SER A 406 -7.70 -14.85 -9.33
C SER A 406 -9.11 -15.27 -9.72
N GLY A 407 -9.79 -14.51 -10.59
CA GLY A 407 -11.11 -14.86 -11.12
C GLY A 407 -11.09 -16.12 -11.98
N ALA A 408 -10.07 -16.30 -12.81
CA ALA A 408 -9.91 -17.52 -13.60
C ALA A 408 -9.70 -18.76 -12.71
N SER A 409 -8.89 -18.62 -11.65
CA SER A 409 -8.67 -19.73 -10.71
C SER A 409 -9.93 -20.06 -9.91
N ALA A 410 -10.72 -19.04 -9.52
CA ALA A 410 -12.02 -19.22 -8.86
C ALA A 410 -13.02 -19.93 -9.79
N ALA A 411 -13.06 -19.56 -11.08
CA ALA A 411 -13.91 -20.23 -12.05
C ALA A 411 -13.51 -21.70 -12.25
N ILE A 412 -12.22 -22.00 -12.34
CA ILE A 412 -11.71 -23.39 -12.47
C ILE A 412 -12.06 -24.20 -11.20
N ALA A 413 -11.85 -23.63 -10.01
CA ALA A 413 -12.17 -24.27 -8.77
C ALA A 413 -13.69 -24.46 -8.60
N GLY A 414 -14.52 -23.49 -9.08
CA GLY A 414 -15.97 -23.58 -9.12
C GLY A 414 -16.49 -24.71 -10.00
N VAL A 415 -15.85 -24.95 -11.15
CA VAL A 415 -16.12 -26.17 -11.96
C VAL A 415 -15.76 -27.42 -11.15
N GLY A 416 -14.63 -27.41 -10.43
CA GLY A 416 -14.22 -28.50 -9.54
C GLY A 416 -15.17 -28.70 -8.34
N ALA A 417 -15.80 -27.65 -7.86
CA ALA A 417 -16.83 -27.71 -6.82
C ALA A 417 -18.23 -28.05 -7.36
N GLY A 418 -18.42 -27.95 -8.69
CA GLY A 418 -19.71 -28.18 -9.31
C GLY A 418 -20.72 -27.05 -9.08
N GLU A 419 -20.27 -25.81 -8.85
CA GLU A 419 -21.12 -24.69 -8.45
C GLU A 419 -20.97 -23.44 -9.34
N ALA A 420 -22.09 -22.81 -9.63
CA ALA A 420 -22.15 -21.52 -10.30
C ALA A 420 -23.26 -20.65 -9.70
N PHE A 421 -22.93 -19.47 -9.16
CA PHE A 421 -23.85 -18.58 -8.45
C PHE A 421 -24.61 -19.27 -7.30
N GLY A 422 -23.98 -20.26 -6.66
CA GLY A 422 -24.55 -21.06 -5.57
C GLY A 422 -25.65 -22.05 -6.02
N TYR A 423 -25.75 -22.33 -7.33
CA TYR A 423 -26.53 -23.40 -7.88
C TYR A 423 -25.60 -24.52 -8.35
N HIS A 424 -26.05 -25.76 -8.16
CA HIS A 424 -25.32 -26.92 -8.67
C HIS A 424 -25.32 -26.93 -10.19
N LEU A 425 -24.15 -27.16 -10.82
CA LEU A 425 -23.99 -27.13 -12.29
C LEU A 425 -24.92 -28.11 -13.00
N ASP A 426 -25.19 -29.27 -12.42
CA ASP A 426 -26.06 -30.30 -13.01
C ASP A 426 -27.54 -29.87 -13.12
N HIS A 427 -27.96 -28.84 -12.35
CA HIS A 427 -29.30 -28.27 -12.42
C HIS A 427 -29.39 -27.03 -13.32
N MET A 428 -28.29 -26.63 -13.96
CA MET A 428 -28.25 -25.50 -14.89
C MET A 428 -28.31 -26.02 -16.34
N GLY A 429 -29.46 -25.93 -17.00
CA GLY A 429 -29.77 -26.51 -18.29
C GLY A 429 -28.65 -26.59 -19.37
N PRO A 430 -27.78 -25.54 -19.55
CA PRO A 430 -26.63 -25.63 -20.47
C PRO A 430 -25.54 -26.60 -20.04
N PHE A 431 -25.50 -26.99 -18.76
CA PHE A 431 -24.45 -27.80 -18.12
C PHE A 431 -24.99 -29.15 -17.62
N GLU A 432 -26.30 -29.43 -17.82
CA GLU A 432 -26.96 -30.67 -17.44
C GLU A 432 -26.25 -31.89 -18.05
N GLY A 433 -25.91 -32.88 -17.23
CA GLY A 433 -25.23 -34.09 -17.65
C GLY A 433 -23.72 -33.97 -17.95
N LEU A 434 -23.10 -32.79 -17.77
CA LEU A 434 -21.64 -32.62 -18.00
C LEU A 434 -20.78 -33.43 -17.02
N LEU A 435 -21.26 -33.64 -15.78
CA LEU A 435 -20.59 -34.37 -14.71
C LEU A 435 -21.04 -35.85 -14.61
N GLU A 436 -22.06 -36.26 -15.35
CA GLU A 436 -22.57 -37.64 -15.41
C GLU A 436 -21.68 -38.56 -16.28
N GLU A 437 -21.89 -39.88 -16.20
CA GLU A 437 -21.19 -40.86 -17.01
C GLU A 437 -21.36 -40.56 -18.51
N GLY A 438 -20.24 -40.24 -19.16
CA GLY A 438 -20.23 -39.84 -20.61
C GLY A 438 -20.19 -38.35 -20.82
N GLY A 439 -20.32 -37.51 -19.78
CA GLY A 439 -20.20 -36.05 -19.89
C GLY A 439 -18.73 -35.59 -20.05
N ALA A 440 -18.54 -34.41 -20.63
CA ALA A 440 -17.20 -33.86 -20.90
C ALA A 440 -16.33 -33.64 -19.67
N LEU A 441 -16.94 -33.45 -18.49
CA LEU A 441 -16.29 -33.21 -17.20
C LEU A 441 -16.35 -34.42 -16.25
N TYR A 442 -16.80 -35.58 -16.72
CA TYR A 442 -16.89 -36.79 -15.88
C TYR A 442 -15.57 -37.16 -15.20
N SER A 443 -14.43 -36.95 -15.89
CA SER A 443 -13.10 -37.19 -15.31
C SER A 443 -12.78 -36.30 -14.08
N VAL A 444 -13.53 -35.23 -13.86
CA VAL A 444 -13.36 -34.26 -12.76
C VAL A 444 -14.42 -34.48 -11.67
N SER A 445 -15.44 -35.34 -11.89
CA SER A 445 -16.54 -35.58 -10.95
C SER A 445 -16.10 -36.03 -9.56
N TRP A 446 -14.96 -36.74 -9.43
CA TRP A 446 -14.37 -37.12 -8.15
C TRP A 446 -13.93 -35.89 -7.31
N ILE A 447 -13.50 -34.80 -7.98
CA ILE A 447 -13.13 -33.55 -7.30
C ILE A 447 -14.40 -32.89 -6.75
N VAL A 448 -15.50 -32.93 -7.53
CA VAL A 448 -16.80 -32.41 -7.11
C VAL A 448 -17.29 -33.12 -5.84
N GLY A 449 -17.13 -34.43 -5.76
CA GLY A 449 -17.47 -35.21 -4.56
C GLY A 449 -16.70 -34.82 -3.31
N ILE A 450 -15.49 -34.23 -3.48
CA ILE A 450 -14.65 -33.77 -2.36
C ILE A 450 -14.90 -32.31 -2.00
N LEU A 451 -15.10 -31.44 -3.00
CA LEU A 451 -15.14 -29.98 -2.84
C LEU A 451 -16.56 -29.40 -2.87
N SER A 452 -17.57 -30.16 -3.33
CA SER A 452 -18.95 -29.68 -3.36
C SER A 452 -19.48 -29.38 -1.96
N VAL A 453 -20.14 -28.24 -1.81
CA VAL A 453 -20.73 -27.74 -0.56
C VAL A 453 -22.25 -27.66 -0.66
N ALA A 454 -22.83 -28.11 -1.77
CA ALA A 454 -24.25 -27.97 -2.08
C ALA A 454 -25.17 -28.54 -1.02
N GLU A 455 -24.79 -29.63 -0.35
CA GLU A 455 -25.62 -30.29 0.70
C GLU A 455 -25.19 -29.91 2.13
N LEU A 456 -24.07 -29.17 2.33
CA LEU A 456 -23.53 -28.81 3.66
C LEU A 456 -23.51 -29.96 4.67
N SER A 457 -23.24 -31.19 4.20
CA SER A 457 -23.12 -32.34 5.06
C SER A 457 -21.87 -32.30 5.92
N PHE A 458 -21.93 -32.86 7.13
CA PHE A 458 -20.78 -32.86 8.06
C PHE A 458 -19.53 -33.52 7.45
N ASP A 459 -19.73 -34.61 6.69
CA ASP A 459 -18.62 -35.33 6.03
C ASP A 459 -17.92 -34.48 4.94
N GLN A 460 -18.70 -33.72 4.17
CA GLN A 460 -18.14 -32.79 3.18
C GLN A 460 -17.31 -31.69 3.83
N VAL A 461 -17.81 -31.09 4.92
CA VAL A 461 -17.07 -30.08 5.69
C VAL A 461 -15.73 -30.63 6.19
N ILE A 462 -15.72 -31.86 6.72
CA ILE A 462 -14.48 -32.52 7.18
C ILE A 462 -13.53 -32.77 6.00
N ASN A 463 -14.02 -33.20 4.84
CA ASN A 463 -13.18 -33.44 3.67
C ASN A 463 -12.54 -32.17 3.14
N ILE A 464 -13.28 -31.07 3.04
CA ILE A 464 -12.77 -29.75 2.66
C ILE A 464 -11.69 -29.29 3.64
N LEU A 465 -11.92 -29.48 4.95
CA LEU A 465 -10.97 -29.13 5.98
C LEU A 465 -9.66 -29.96 5.86
N LYS A 466 -9.75 -31.27 5.57
CA LYS A 466 -8.61 -32.14 5.33
C LYS A 466 -7.77 -31.67 4.11
N VAL A 467 -8.43 -31.33 3.00
CA VAL A 467 -7.78 -30.78 1.80
C VAL A 467 -7.06 -29.46 2.11
N SER A 468 -7.73 -28.57 2.84
CA SER A 468 -7.18 -27.27 3.25
C SER A 468 -5.93 -27.43 4.12
N LEU A 469 -5.98 -28.30 5.11
CA LEU A 469 -4.85 -28.60 5.98
C LEU A 469 -3.68 -29.27 5.20
N PHE A 470 -4.00 -30.20 4.29
CA PHE A 470 -2.99 -30.84 3.45
C PHE A 470 -2.23 -29.83 2.57
N LEU A 471 -2.95 -28.90 1.91
CA LEU A 471 -2.32 -27.82 1.15
C LEU A 471 -1.45 -26.92 2.03
N GLY A 472 -1.91 -26.65 3.27
CA GLY A 472 -1.13 -25.93 4.26
C GLY A 472 0.16 -26.62 4.65
N ILE A 473 0.11 -27.93 4.89
CA ILE A 473 1.28 -28.75 5.21
C ILE A 473 2.31 -28.69 4.07
N VAL A 474 1.87 -28.88 2.83
CA VAL A 474 2.74 -28.80 1.65
C VAL A 474 3.41 -27.43 1.54
N HIS A 475 2.63 -26.35 1.74
CA HIS A 475 3.13 -24.97 1.65
C HIS A 475 4.15 -24.66 2.76
N LEU A 476 3.89 -25.08 4.01
CA LEU A 476 4.80 -24.88 5.13
C LEU A 476 6.08 -25.71 5.01
N VAL A 477 5.99 -26.99 4.59
CA VAL A 477 7.17 -27.82 4.31
C VAL A 477 8.05 -27.17 3.24
N TRP A 478 7.43 -26.61 2.20
CA TRP A 478 8.18 -25.90 1.17
C TRP A 478 8.88 -24.65 1.72
N ALA A 479 8.23 -23.86 2.58
CA ALA A 479 8.86 -22.72 3.25
C ALA A 479 10.10 -23.15 4.07
N MET A 480 10.01 -24.27 4.80
CA MET A 480 11.12 -24.80 5.57
C MET A 480 12.27 -25.27 4.68
N VAL A 481 11.96 -25.92 3.54
CA VAL A 481 12.98 -26.31 2.54
C VAL A 481 13.70 -25.10 1.96
N LEU A 482 12.98 -24.01 1.64
CA LEU A 482 13.59 -22.76 1.18
C LEU A 482 14.51 -22.14 2.25
N ARG A 483 14.12 -22.19 3.53
CA ARG A 483 15.00 -21.79 4.64
C ARG A 483 16.29 -22.59 4.66
N MET A 484 16.19 -23.91 4.49
CA MET A 484 17.37 -24.79 4.44
C MET A 484 18.27 -24.43 3.25
N GLN A 485 17.73 -24.21 2.06
CA GLN A 485 18.48 -23.78 0.88
C GLN A 485 19.21 -22.46 1.11
N ARG A 486 18.54 -21.47 1.70
CA ARG A 486 19.14 -20.17 2.05
C ARG A 486 20.31 -20.33 3.02
N LEU A 487 20.15 -21.10 4.10
CA LEU A 487 21.19 -21.33 5.09
C LEU A 487 22.38 -22.11 4.50
N ALA A 488 22.11 -23.06 3.61
CA ALA A 488 23.16 -23.79 2.90
C ALA A 488 23.98 -22.87 1.97
N GLN A 489 23.32 -21.99 1.24
CA GLN A 489 23.98 -21.00 0.37
C GLN A 489 24.76 -19.94 1.18
N ALA A 490 24.26 -19.53 2.34
CA ALA A 490 24.95 -18.63 3.25
C ALA A 490 26.12 -19.29 4.03
N GLY A 491 26.35 -20.61 3.86
CA GLY A 491 27.42 -21.35 4.55
C GLY A 491 27.21 -21.52 6.06
N GLN A 492 26.03 -21.24 6.58
CA GLN A 492 25.70 -21.36 8.01
C GLN A 492 25.37 -22.80 8.41
N LYS A 493 26.38 -23.68 8.34
CA LYS A 493 26.22 -25.13 8.56
C LYS A 493 25.70 -25.46 9.95
N LEU A 494 26.09 -24.73 11.00
CA LEU A 494 25.66 -25.00 12.37
C LEU A 494 24.13 -24.81 12.49
N VAL A 495 23.60 -23.66 12.05
CA VAL A 495 22.18 -23.36 12.09
C VAL A 495 21.40 -24.32 11.20
N LEU A 496 21.94 -24.66 10.03
CA LEU A 496 21.32 -25.63 9.11
C LEU A 496 21.07 -26.98 9.78
N TYR A 497 22.12 -27.60 10.37
CA TYR A 497 22.03 -28.96 10.91
C TYR A 497 21.40 -29.03 12.31
N MET A 498 21.55 -27.98 13.13
CA MET A 498 21.10 -27.99 14.52
C MET A 498 19.77 -27.31 14.74
N GLU A 499 19.29 -26.49 13.78
CA GLU A 499 18.02 -25.77 13.90
C GLU A 499 17.07 -26.06 12.73
N ALA A 500 17.49 -25.83 11.46
CA ALA A 500 16.58 -25.87 10.33
C ALA A 500 16.11 -27.30 9.99
N ILE A 501 17.02 -28.28 9.94
CA ILE A 501 16.66 -29.69 9.70
C ILE A 501 15.84 -30.26 10.86
N PRO A 502 16.24 -30.10 12.14
CA PRO A 502 15.39 -30.54 13.25
C PRO A 502 14.02 -29.88 13.31
N ASN A 503 13.88 -28.61 12.90
CA ASN A 503 12.60 -27.93 12.83
C ASN A 503 11.68 -28.56 11.77
N LEU A 504 12.22 -28.95 10.61
CA LEU A 504 11.46 -29.66 9.58
C LEU A 504 11.02 -31.04 10.07
N THR A 505 11.90 -31.78 10.74
CA THR A 505 11.58 -33.13 11.29
C THR A 505 10.62 -33.05 12.47
N LEU A 506 10.72 -32.02 13.32
CA LEU A 506 9.76 -31.72 14.37
C LEU A 506 8.37 -31.49 13.77
N TYR A 507 8.28 -30.59 12.78
CA TYR A 507 7.03 -30.29 12.08
C TYR A 507 6.43 -31.52 11.43
N GLY A 508 7.22 -32.28 10.67
CA GLY A 508 6.79 -33.53 10.05
C GLY A 508 6.29 -34.56 11.06
N GLY A 509 7.00 -34.71 12.18
CA GLY A 509 6.60 -35.59 13.28
C GLY A 509 5.25 -35.18 13.92
N ILE A 510 5.03 -33.89 14.17
CA ILE A 510 3.76 -33.36 14.68
C ILE A 510 2.62 -33.62 13.69
N VAL A 511 2.84 -33.39 12.39
CA VAL A 511 1.85 -33.68 11.35
C VAL A 511 1.49 -35.17 11.31
N VAL A 512 2.48 -36.06 11.39
CA VAL A 512 2.24 -37.49 11.42
C VAL A 512 1.48 -37.92 12.67
N ILE A 513 1.79 -37.35 13.85
CA ILE A 513 1.01 -37.60 15.08
C ILE A 513 -0.43 -37.15 14.90
N MET A 514 -0.67 -35.98 14.29
CA MET A 514 -2.01 -35.49 14.00
C MET A 514 -2.79 -36.42 13.05
N MET A 515 -2.12 -36.93 12.01
CA MET A 515 -2.71 -37.93 11.11
C MET A 515 -3.03 -39.26 11.85
N CYS A 516 -2.15 -39.69 12.75
CA CYS A 516 -2.41 -40.86 13.60
C CYS A 516 -3.59 -40.64 14.53
N ALA A 517 -3.76 -39.44 15.08
CA ALA A 517 -4.91 -39.07 15.91
C ALA A 517 -6.24 -39.16 15.12
N ILE A 518 -6.23 -38.74 13.87
CA ILE A 518 -7.39 -38.87 12.97
C ILE A 518 -7.69 -40.37 12.71
N GLY A 519 -6.68 -41.16 12.41
CA GLY A 519 -6.82 -42.60 12.15
C GLY A 519 -7.26 -43.43 13.37
N SER A 520 -7.02 -42.93 14.61
CA SER A 520 -7.49 -43.53 15.86
C SER A 520 -8.79 -42.92 16.36
N GLN A 521 -9.51 -42.18 15.54
CA GLN A 521 -10.78 -41.49 15.91
C GLN A 521 -10.64 -40.57 17.14
N TYR A 522 -9.47 -39.90 17.26
CA TYR A 522 -9.10 -39.00 18.35
C TYR A 522 -8.97 -39.64 19.74
N ASP A 523 -8.89 -40.97 19.79
CA ASP A 523 -8.66 -41.71 21.06
C ASP A 523 -7.13 -41.95 21.25
N VAL A 524 -6.55 -41.28 22.26
CA VAL A 524 -5.13 -41.39 22.59
C VAL A 524 -4.75 -42.79 23.00
N MET A 525 -5.62 -43.58 23.68
CA MET A 525 -5.36 -44.93 24.07
C MET A 525 -5.24 -45.86 22.84
N ASN A 526 -6.09 -45.63 21.84
CA ASN A 526 -6.06 -46.39 20.59
C ASN A 526 -4.83 -46.09 19.75
N MET A 527 -4.22 -44.90 19.85
CA MET A 527 -2.98 -44.55 19.17
C MET A 527 -1.80 -45.44 19.59
N TYR A 528 -1.79 -45.94 20.82
CA TYR A 528 -0.72 -46.79 21.40
C TYR A 528 -1.09 -48.27 21.51
N SER A 529 -2.36 -48.63 21.32
CA SER A 529 -2.84 -50.01 21.43
C SER A 529 -2.57 -50.83 20.17
N ARG A 530 -2.09 -52.06 20.33
CA ARG A 530 -1.94 -53.00 19.23
C ARG A 530 -3.24 -53.64 18.74
N VAL A 531 -4.35 -53.43 19.47
CA VAL A 531 -5.66 -54.03 19.18
C VAL A 531 -6.33 -53.32 17.98
N HIS A 532 -6.10 -52.02 17.81
CA HIS A 532 -6.61 -51.27 16.67
C HIS A 532 -5.53 -51.17 15.59
N THR A 533 -5.65 -51.93 14.52
CA THR A 533 -4.72 -52.02 13.38
C THR A 533 -5.22 -51.20 12.19
N GLU A 534 -5.94 -50.07 12.45
CA GLU A 534 -6.32 -49.21 11.36
C GLU A 534 -5.12 -48.52 10.70
N ALA A 535 -5.10 -48.56 9.39
CA ALA A 535 -4.05 -47.92 8.60
C ALA A 535 -4.17 -46.41 8.70
N VAL A 536 -3.03 -45.72 8.83
CA VAL A 536 -3.01 -44.26 8.87
C VAL A 536 -3.41 -43.71 7.49
N PRO A 537 -4.50 -42.95 7.39
CA PRO A 537 -4.89 -42.32 6.13
C PRO A 537 -3.71 -41.52 5.56
N TRP A 538 -3.46 -41.60 4.26
CA TRP A 538 -2.36 -40.97 3.51
C TRP A 538 -0.99 -41.64 3.69
N VAL A 539 -0.64 -42.19 4.85
CA VAL A 539 0.64 -42.90 5.03
C VAL A 539 0.61 -44.24 4.28
N THR A 540 -0.52 -44.93 4.26
CA THR A 540 -0.74 -46.13 3.46
C THR A 540 -0.56 -45.95 1.97
N VAL A 541 -0.87 -44.75 1.43
CA VAL A 541 -0.65 -44.41 0.03
C VAL A 541 0.86 -44.46 -0.32
N PHE A 542 1.73 -44.10 0.62
CA PHE A 542 3.17 -44.00 0.40
C PHE A 542 3.94 -45.21 0.91
N LEU A 543 3.52 -45.83 2.03
CA LEU A 543 4.24 -46.82 2.75
C LEU A 543 3.60 -48.23 2.74
N GLY A 544 2.40 -48.36 2.15
CA GLY A 544 1.67 -49.62 2.07
C GLY A 544 1.00 -50.06 3.37
N ASP A 545 0.38 -51.22 3.37
CA ASP A 545 -0.48 -51.75 4.45
C ASP A 545 0.25 -52.09 5.78
N TRP A 546 1.59 -52.03 5.80
CA TRP A 546 2.33 -52.24 7.02
C TRP A 546 2.41 -51.06 7.97
N ALA A 547 1.99 -49.87 7.52
CA ALA A 547 2.01 -48.65 8.33
C ALA A 547 0.83 -48.63 9.32
N GLN A 548 0.97 -49.30 10.43
CA GLN A 548 0.01 -49.36 11.51
C GLN A 548 0.14 -48.14 12.42
N VAL A 549 -1.00 -47.60 12.88
CA VAL A 549 -1.08 -46.38 13.71
C VAL A 549 -0.15 -46.43 14.92
N TRP A 550 -0.12 -47.55 15.67
CA TRP A 550 0.68 -47.68 16.89
C TRP A 550 2.20 -47.69 16.65
N ILE A 551 2.68 -48.19 15.50
CA ILE A 551 4.11 -48.16 15.14
C ILE A 551 4.50 -46.75 14.71
N VAL A 552 3.70 -46.18 13.81
CA VAL A 552 3.95 -44.84 13.26
C VAL A 552 3.93 -43.76 14.36
N THR A 553 2.95 -43.83 15.29
CA THR A 553 2.88 -42.91 16.44
C THR A 553 4.15 -42.98 17.30
N ARG A 554 4.64 -44.16 17.62
CA ARG A 554 5.89 -44.33 18.44
C ARG A 554 7.10 -43.77 17.73
N ILE A 555 7.25 -44.06 16.44
CA ILE A 555 8.37 -43.53 15.65
C ILE A 555 8.27 -42.01 15.57
N ALA A 556 7.09 -41.45 15.30
CA ALA A 556 6.86 -40.00 15.22
C ALA A 556 7.20 -39.31 16.55
N VAL A 557 6.74 -39.83 17.68
CA VAL A 557 7.07 -39.31 19.01
C VAL A 557 8.56 -39.28 19.28
N VAL A 558 9.28 -40.38 18.95
CA VAL A 558 10.73 -40.43 19.10
C VAL A 558 11.41 -39.38 18.21
N ILE A 559 10.98 -39.20 16.97
CA ILE A 559 11.51 -38.18 16.05
C ILE A 559 11.27 -36.78 16.61
N VAL A 560 10.06 -36.48 17.12
CA VAL A 560 9.72 -35.21 17.72
C VAL A 560 10.65 -34.90 18.91
N ILE A 561 10.78 -35.84 19.85
CA ILE A 561 11.64 -35.67 21.02
C ILE A 561 13.12 -35.49 20.61
N ALA A 562 13.62 -36.32 19.70
CA ALA A 562 15.00 -36.21 19.21
C ALA A 562 15.24 -34.85 18.53
N SER A 563 14.31 -34.37 17.72
CA SER A 563 14.38 -33.05 17.07
C SER A 563 14.39 -31.91 18.08
N MET A 564 13.56 -31.99 19.12
CA MET A 564 13.54 -30.99 20.20
C MET A 564 14.85 -30.91 20.95
N VAL A 565 15.40 -32.09 21.32
CA VAL A 565 16.68 -32.16 22.01
C VAL A 565 17.81 -31.59 21.15
N LEU A 566 17.83 -31.94 19.85
CA LEU A 566 18.83 -31.42 18.91
C LEU A 566 18.77 -29.91 18.75
N MET A 567 17.57 -29.34 18.67
CA MET A 567 17.36 -27.88 18.60
C MET A 567 17.78 -27.17 19.89
N MET A 568 17.50 -27.78 21.06
CA MET A 568 17.92 -27.21 22.35
C MET A 568 19.46 -27.20 22.46
N VAL A 569 20.13 -28.31 22.10
CA VAL A 569 21.59 -28.35 22.07
C VAL A 569 22.16 -27.34 21.07
N GLY A 570 21.58 -27.25 19.88
CA GLY A 570 21.96 -26.29 18.84
C GLY A 570 21.84 -24.85 19.29
N GLY A 571 20.72 -24.49 19.91
CA GLY A 571 20.47 -23.14 20.45
C GLY A 571 21.44 -22.76 21.56
N ILE A 572 21.74 -23.67 22.49
CA ILE A 572 22.74 -23.43 23.56
C ILE A 572 24.15 -23.26 22.97
N LEU A 573 24.51 -24.05 21.96
CA LEU A 573 25.81 -23.92 21.29
C LEU A 573 25.94 -22.61 20.52
N HIS A 574 24.86 -22.19 19.88
CA HIS A 574 24.80 -20.90 19.16
C HIS A 574 24.92 -19.70 20.12
N SER A 575 24.17 -19.71 21.23
CA SER A 575 24.23 -18.69 22.29
C SER A 575 25.63 -18.56 22.91
N LYS A 576 26.33 -19.69 23.11
CA LYS A 576 27.72 -19.65 23.59
C LYS A 576 28.71 -19.07 22.59
N LYS A 577 28.46 -19.23 21.30
CA LYS A 577 29.34 -18.73 20.22
C LYS A 577 29.12 -17.25 19.89
N HIS A 578 27.91 -16.76 20.14
CA HIS A 578 27.49 -15.38 19.89
C HIS A 578 26.82 -14.79 21.15
N PRO A 579 27.59 -14.42 22.19
CA PRO A 579 27.05 -13.92 23.45
C PRO A 579 26.37 -12.54 23.30
N GLU A 580 26.61 -11.85 22.21
CA GLU A 580 25.99 -10.56 21.90
C GLU A 580 24.49 -10.68 21.56
N ASP A 581 24.02 -11.86 21.11
CA ASP A 581 22.62 -12.14 20.82
C ASP A 581 21.76 -12.46 22.08
N GLY A 582 22.36 -12.44 23.27
CA GLY A 582 21.71 -12.32 24.57
C GLY A 582 20.77 -13.45 25.02
N GLY A 583 20.87 -14.66 24.45
CA GLY A 583 20.00 -15.78 24.79
C GLY A 583 20.43 -16.51 26.09
N ASP A 584 19.65 -16.36 27.17
CA ASP A 584 19.77 -17.19 28.35
C ASP A 584 19.40 -18.66 27.97
N PRO A 585 20.16 -19.69 28.41
CA PRO A 585 19.83 -21.10 28.13
C PRO A 585 18.39 -21.49 28.50
N ALA A 586 17.82 -20.89 29.52
CA ALA A 586 16.43 -21.11 29.90
C ALA A 586 15.45 -20.59 28.88
N SER A 587 15.72 -19.44 28.27
CA SER A 587 14.89 -18.85 27.20
C SER A 587 14.91 -19.72 25.95
N VAL A 588 16.04 -20.28 25.57
CA VAL A 588 16.17 -21.20 24.43
C VAL A 588 15.36 -22.47 24.64
N VAL A 589 15.40 -23.06 25.84
CA VAL A 589 14.58 -24.24 26.17
C VAL A 589 13.08 -23.91 26.05
N MET A 590 12.65 -22.79 26.61
CA MET A 590 11.25 -22.35 26.55
C MET A 590 10.80 -22.08 25.11
N GLU A 591 11.64 -21.43 24.30
CA GLU A 591 11.37 -21.16 22.89
C GLU A 591 11.20 -22.44 22.09
N VAL A 592 12.10 -23.43 22.24
CA VAL A 592 12.02 -24.68 21.52
C VAL A 592 10.81 -25.51 21.96
N PHE A 593 10.60 -25.65 23.27
CA PHE A 593 9.55 -26.53 23.81
C PHE A 593 8.13 -25.96 23.57
N LEU A 594 7.89 -24.71 23.92
CA LEU A 594 6.58 -24.09 23.76
C LEU A 594 6.49 -23.31 22.45
N GLY A 595 7.46 -22.46 22.13
CA GLY A 595 7.41 -21.58 20.97
C GLY A 595 7.29 -22.34 19.66
N LYS A 596 8.24 -23.23 19.35
CA LYS A 596 8.26 -23.95 18.06
C LYS A 596 7.11 -24.96 17.92
N THR A 597 6.71 -25.60 19.01
CA THR A 597 5.59 -26.57 18.98
C THR A 597 4.25 -25.87 18.77
N VAL A 598 3.98 -24.81 19.54
CA VAL A 598 2.75 -24.02 19.40
C VAL A 598 2.71 -23.31 18.04
N GLU A 599 3.85 -22.78 17.60
CA GLU A 599 4.00 -22.18 16.27
C GLU A 599 3.65 -23.16 15.14
N ALA A 600 4.15 -24.40 15.20
CA ALA A 600 3.86 -25.45 14.22
C ALA A 600 2.38 -25.78 14.14
N LEU A 601 1.71 -25.94 15.27
CA LEU A 601 0.28 -26.20 15.33
C LEU A 601 -0.53 -25.00 14.86
N ALA A 602 -0.25 -23.78 15.36
CA ALA A 602 -0.97 -22.56 15.01
C ALA A 602 -0.93 -22.27 13.52
N HIS A 603 0.25 -22.39 12.91
CA HIS A 603 0.38 -22.17 11.46
C HIS A 603 -0.36 -23.23 10.64
N THR A 604 -0.34 -24.49 11.06
CA THR A 604 -1.09 -25.56 10.38
C THR A 604 -2.60 -25.33 10.45
N ILE A 605 -3.12 -25.05 11.64
CA ILE A 605 -4.55 -24.78 11.85
C ILE A 605 -5.00 -23.52 11.09
N SER A 606 -4.10 -22.54 10.89
CA SER A 606 -4.41 -21.33 10.13
C SER A 606 -4.87 -21.62 8.69
N TYR A 607 -4.42 -22.73 8.09
CA TYR A 607 -4.87 -23.15 6.74
C TYR A 607 -6.31 -23.72 6.71
N ALA A 608 -6.88 -24.06 7.86
CA ALA A 608 -8.31 -24.42 7.93
C ALA A 608 -9.21 -23.28 7.37
N ARG A 609 -8.70 -22.05 7.36
CA ARG A 609 -9.37 -20.88 6.79
C ARG A 609 -9.72 -21.05 5.30
N LEU A 610 -8.92 -21.78 4.54
CA LEU A 610 -9.23 -22.07 3.13
C LEU A 610 -10.61 -22.77 3.01
N GLY A 611 -10.84 -23.78 3.83
CA GLY A 611 -12.12 -24.49 3.86
C GLY A 611 -13.25 -23.66 4.49
N ILE A 612 -12.95 -22.93 5.56
CA ILE A 612 -13.95 -22.08 6.22
C ILE A 612 -14.46 -20.99 5.27
N MET A 613 -13.59 -20.37 4.48
CA MET A 613 -14.01 -19.34 3.52
C MET A 613 -14.86 -19.91 2.40
N LEU A 614 -14.54 -21.11 1.91
CA LEU A 614 -15.40 -21.82 0.96
C LEU A 614 -16.80 -22.08 1.51
N LEU A 615 -16.90 -22.53 2.78
CA LEU A 615 -18.18 -22.76 3.45
C LEU A 615 -18.98 -21.46 3.64
N VAL A 616 -18.30 -20.37 4.01
CA VAL A 616 -18.93 -19.04 4.16
C VAL A 616 -19.50 -18.58 2.82
N HIS A 617 -18.72 -18.75 1.75
CA HIS A 617 -19.15 -18.44 0.38
C HIS A 617 -20.44 -19.15 0.00
N ALA A 618 -20.46 -20.47 0.14
CA ALA A 618 -21.65 -21.27 -0.15
C ALA A 618 -22.86 -20.89 0.70
N ALA A 619 -22.66 -20.64 2.01
CA ALA A 619 -23.73 -20.22 2.91
C ALA A 619 -24.34 -18.86 2.55
N LEU A 620 -23.49 -17.89 2.13
CA LEU A 620 -23.97 -16.58 1.67
C LEU A 620 -24.77 -16.70 0.39
N LEU A 621 -24.31 -17.49 -0.58
CA LEU A 621 -25.02 -17.72 -1.84
C LEU A 621 -26.35 -18.43 -1.61
N LEU A 622 -26.37 -19.46 -0.77
CA LEU A 622 -27.60 -20.16 -0.39
C LEU A 622 -28.62 -19.18 0.24
N THR A 623 -28.15 -18.26 1.06
CA THR A 623 -29.01 -17.23 1.69
C THR A 623 -29.63 -16.31 0.64
N VAL A 624 -28.84 -15.83 -0.34
CA VAL A 624 -29.33 -14.97 -1.44
C VAL A 624 -30.33 -15.73 -2.33
N ASN A 625 -30.03 -16.98 -2.66
CA ASN A 625 -30.90 -17.82 -3.50
C ASN A 625 -32.23 -18.16 -2.80
N ASN A 626 -32.20 -18.42 -1.50
CA ASN A 626 -33.43 -18.63 -0.69
C ASN A 626 -34.26 -17.35 -0.58
N ALA A 627 -33.59 -16.17 -0.40
CA ALA A 627 -34.31 -14.90 -0.39
C ALA A 627 -34.94 -14.59 -1.75
N PHE A 628 -34.26 -14.88 -2.87
CA PHE A 628 -34.80 -14.75 -4.22
C PHE A 628 -36.07 -15.60 -4.39
N SER A 629 -36.02 -16.87 -3.97
CA SER A 629 -37.17 -17.78 -4.05
C SER A 629 -38.34 -17.33 -3.17
N SER A 630 -38.07 -16.83 -1.96
CA SER A 630 -39.10 -16.35 -1.03
C SER A 630 -39.80 -15.07 -1.47
N LEU A 631 -39.12 -14.22 -2.29
CA LEU A 631 -39.67 -12.97 -2.83
C LEU A 631 -40.47 -13.16 -4.14
N GLY A 632 -40.76 -14.42 -4.52
CA GLY A 632 -41.54 -14.73 -5.73
C GLY A 632 -40.69 -15.01 -7.00
N GLY A 633 -39.38 -15.22 -6.85
CA GLY A 633 -38.51 -15.63 -7.95
C GLY A 633 -38.49 -14.66 -9.13
N ALA A 634 -38.42 -15.21 -10.33
CA ALA A 634 -38.30 -14.42 -11.58
C ALA A 634 -39.52 -13.55 -11.91
N GLU A 635 -40.67 -13.76 -11.27
CA GLU A 635 -41.89 -12.98 -11.49
C GLU A 635 -41.93 -11.64 -10.73
N SER A 636 -41.05 -11.49 -9.73
CA SER A 636 -40.95 -10.29 -8.91
C SER A 636 -39.72 -9.45 -9.28
N GLY A 637 -39.94 -8.18 -9.66
CA GLY A 637 -38.85 -7.24 -9.91
C GLY A 637 -37.96 -7.01 -8.68
N GLY A 638 -38.51 -7.11 -7.48
CA GLY A 638 -37.76 -7.05 -6.21
C GLY A 638 -36.83 -8.25 -6.02
N ALA A 639 -37.28 -9.46 -6.37
CA ALA A 639 -36.46 -10.67 -6.32
C ALA A 639 -35.29 -10.59 -7.32
N ILE A 640 -35.54 -10.10 -8.54
CA ILE A 640 -34.48 -9.90 -9.55
C ILE A 640 -33.44 -8.89 -9.07
N ALA A 641 -33.88 -7.77 -8.48
CA ALA A 641 -32.97 -6.80 -7.90
C ALA A 641 -32.14 -7.39 -6.75
N MET A 642 -32.76 -8.24 -5.91
CA MET A 642 -32.11 -8.91 -4.80
C MET A 642 -31.04 -9.90 -5.26
N ILE A 643 -31.30 -10.73 -6.28
CA ILE A 643 -30.34 -11.72 -6.74
C ILE A 643 -29.15 -11.01 -7.43
N ILE A 644 -29.40 -9.99 -8.26
CA ILE A 644 -28.33 -9.23 -8.93
C ILE A 644 -27.51 -8.46 -7.90
N GLY A 645 -28.17 -7.71 -7.00
CA GLY A 645 -27.50 -6.91 -5.97
C GLY A 645 -26.77 -7.78 -4.95
N GLY A 646 -27.38 -8.89 -4.52
CA GLY A 646 -26.80 -9.85 -3.60
C GLY A 646 -25.56 -10.52 -4.16
N ASN A 647 -25.61 -11.07 -5.37
CA ASN A 647 -24.44 -11.68 -6.01
C ASN A 647 -23.32 -10.67 -6.29
N LEU A 648 -23.65 -9.45 -6.72
CA LEU A 648 -22.64 -8.40 -6.91
C LEU A 648 -22.02 -7.98 -5.58
N GLY A 649 -22.82 -7.85 -4.53
CA GLY A 649 -22.35 -7.53 -3.18
C GLY A 649 -21.45 -8.62 -2.61
N ILE A 650 -21.84 -9.89 -2.71
CA ILE A 650 -21.01 -11.03 -2.32
C ILE A 650 -19.70 -11.03 -3.09
N MET A 651 -19.76 -10.94 -4.41
CA MET A 651 -18.55 -10.93 -5.26
C MET A 651 -17.56 -9.84 -4.85
N MET A 652 -18.03 -8.62 -4.55
CA MET A 652 -17.16 -7.49 -4.21
C MET A 652 -16.59 -7.62 -2.80
N ILE A 653 -17.42 -7.87 -1.81
CA ILE A 653 -17.02 -7.92 -0.39
C ILE A 653 -16.20 -9.17 -0.12
N GLU A 654 -16.71 -10.32 -0.52
CA GLU A 654 -16.05 -11.58 -0.26
C GLU A 654 -14.82 -11.77 -1.11
N GLY A 655 -14.83 -11.34 -2.39
CA GLY A 655 -13.63 -11.32 -3.23
C GLY A 655 -12.48 -10.52 -2.60
N LEU A 656 -12.79 -9.41 -1.92
CA LEU A 656 -11.81 -8.64 -1.15
C LEU A 656 -11.35 -9.38 0.11
N ILE A 657 -12.27 -10.00 0.84
CA ILE A 657 -11.93 -10.78 2.05
C ILE A 657 -11.03 -11.97 1.70
N VAL A 658 -11.37 -12.71 0.64
CA VAL A 658 -10.57 -13.84 0.15
C VAL A 658 -9.18 -13.37 -0.32
N TYR A 659 -9.09 -12.19 -0.97
CA TYR A 659 -7.81 -11.57 -1.30
C TYR A 659 -6.96 -11.33 -0.04
N ILE A 660 -7.52 -10.72 1.00
CA ILE A 660 -6.82 -10.45 2.26
C ILE A 660 -6.40 -11.74 2.96
N GLN A 661 -7.26 -12.78 2.97
CA GLN A 661 -6.95 -14.06 3.59
C GLN A 661 -5.86 -14.82 2.82
N SER A 662 -5.88 -14.80 1.48
CA SER A 662 -4.80 -15.35 0.65
C SER A 662 -3.48 -14.63 0.90
N LEU A 663 -3.51 -13.31 0.95
CA LEU A 663 -2.34 -12.48 1.25
C LEU A 663 -1.75 -12.85 2.62
N ARG A 664 -2.60 -12.98 3.64
CA ARG A 664 -2.19 -13.34 4.99
C ARG A 664 -1.49 -14.69 5.05
N LEU A 665 -2.00 -15.72 4.38
CA LEU A 665 -1.36 -17.04 4.33
C LEU A 665 0.06 -16.98 3.73
N HIS A 666 0.27 -16.14 2.73
CA HIS A 666 1.60 -15.94 2.17
C HIS A 666 2.51 -15.12 3.08
N LEU A 667 2.01 -14.03 3.67
CA LEU A 667 2.83 -13.10 4.44
C LEU A 667 3.19 -13.64 5.83
N TYR A 668 2.22 -14.18 6.57
CA TYR A 668 2.42 -14.57 7.97
C TYR A 668 2.82 -16.03 8.15
N GLU A 669 2.28 -16.95 7.36
CA GLU A 669 2.57 -18.38 7.51
C GLU A 669 3.77 -18.82 6.68
N PHE A 670 3.96 -18.26 5.48
CA PHE A 670 5.01 -18.69 4.56
C PHE A 670 6.29 -17.83 4.65
N PHE A 671 6.19 -16.50 4.50
CA PHE A 671 7.38 -15.64 4.46
C PHE A 671 8.13 -15.59 5.80
N THR A 672 7.42 -15.55 6.92
CA THR A 672 8.03 -15.51 8.26
C THR A 672 8.99 -16.68 8.51
N LYS A 673 8.84 -17.79 7.78
CA LYS A 673 9.70 -18.98 7.96
C LYS A 673 11.09 -18.84 7.35
N TRP A 674 11.24 -18.05 6.29
CA TRP A 674 12.51 -18.06 5.55
C TRP A 674 12.91 -16.71 4.94
N TYR A 675 11.99 -15.78 4.79
CA TYR A 675 12.22 -14.51 4.10
C TYR A 675 12.60 -13.40 5.09
N VAL A 676 13.69 -12.68 4.82
CA VAL A 676 14.13 -11.55 5.64
C VAL A 676 13.80 -10.23 4.94
N GLY A 677 14.07 -10.13 3.64
CA GLY A 677 13.82 -8.93 2.86
C GLY A 677 14.65 -7.72 3.29
N GLY A 678 14.23 -6.52 2.85
CA GLY A 678 14.83 -5.25 3.28
C GLY A 678 15.97 -4.74 2.38
N SER A 679 16.11 -5.27 1.16
CA SER A 679 16.94 -4.65 0.11
C SER A 679 16.21 -3.49 -0.54
N GLN A 680 16.97 -2.60 -1.21
CA GLN A 680 16.40 -1.53 -2.02
C GLN A 680 15.96 -2.05 -3.39
N GLN A 681 14.90 -1.43 -3.93
CA GLN A 681 14.49 -1.73 -5.29
C GLN A 681 15.46 -1.10 -6.27
N PHE A 682 15.81 -1.85 -7.33
CA PHE A 682 16.53 -1.26 -8.46
C PHE A 682 15.69 -0.12 -9.06
N ALA A 683 16.10 1.12 -8.81
CA ALA A 683 15.47 2.30 -9.39
C ALA A 683 16.11 2.57 -10.74
N GLN A 684 15.31 2.56 -11.78
CA GLN A 684 15.73 3.03 -13.10
C GLN A 684 15.84 4.56 -13.06
N LEU A 685 16.79 5.14 -13.78
CA LEU A 685 16.90 6.60 -13.92
C LEU A 685 15.64 7.21 -14.57
N ARG A 686 14.90 6.43 -15.34
CA ARG A 686 13.63 6.82 -15.95
C ARG A 686 12.45 6.20 -15.23
N GLN A 687 11.56 7.04 -14.70
CA GLN A 687 10.28 6.60 -14.13
C GLN A 687 9.27 6.23 -15.23
N GLU A 688 8.32 5.32 -14.93
CA GLU A 688 7.19 5.03 -15.83
C GLU A 688 6.28 6.27 -15.91
N LEU A 689 6.26 6.92 -17.08
CA LEU A 689 5.49 8.14 -17.34
C LEU A 689 4.08 7.78 -17.84
N ILE A 690 3.08 8.54 -17.40
CA ILE A 690 1.67 8.32 -17.75
C ILE A 690 1.23 9.17 -18.95
N TYR A 691 1.64 10.44 -18.97
CA TYR A 691 1.16 11.45 -19.94
C TYR A 691 2.14 11.72 -21.07
N ASN A 692 3.45 11.54 -20.84
CA ASN A 692 4.50 11.89 -21.77
C ASN A 692 5.34 10.68 -22.16
N ASN A 693 5.97 10.77 -23.33
CA ASN A 693 7.03 9.88 -23.79
C ASN A 693 8.22 10.74 -24.19
N PHE A 694 9.31 10.63 -23.43
CA PHE A 694 10.53 11.40 -23.72
C PHE A 694 11.37 10.66 -24.75
N ILE A 695 11.68 11.34 -25.84
CA ILE A 695 12.52 10.84 -26.92
C ILE A 695 13.77 11.73 -26.95
N TRP A 696 14.92 11.15 -26.59
CA TRP A 696 16.20 11.83 -26.69
C TRP A 696 16.66 11.81 -28.13
N LYS A 697 16.94 12.98 -28.73
CA LYS A 697 17.44 13.04 -30.09
C LYS A 697 18.86 12.48 -30.16
N LYS A 698 19.08 11.54 -31.05
CA LYS A 698 20.43 11.10 -31.41
C LYS A 698 21.10 12.21 -32.19
N LYS A 699 22.08 12.86 -31.57
CA LYS A 699 23.08 13.67 -32.31
C LYS A 699 24.18 12.78 -32.81
#